data_b0222cab1c81335f38bdc591988ef9d4
#
_entry.id   b0222cab1c81335f38bdc591988ef9d4
#
_cell.length_a   1.000
_cell.length_b   1.000
_cell.length_c   1.000
_cell.angle_alpha   90.00
_cell.angle_beta   90.00
_cell.angle_gamma   90.00
#
_symmetry.space_group_name_H-M   'P 1'
#
loop_
_entity.id
_entity.type
_entity.pdbx_description
1 polymer ?
#
loop_
_entity_poly.entity_id
_entity_poly.type
_entity_poly.pdbx_seq_one_letter_code
_entity_poly.pdbx_strand_id
1 'polypeptide(L)'
;VASPSWPPPRGSPSSAGSGGWPPTAGASPSRPPPTASAGARAWDCCWLRRLSDAQRDGDRILAVLRGSAVNSDGASNGLTAPNGPAQRRVIDQALADARLTYGDVDAVEAHGTGTTLGDPIEAHAVLATYGQDRPADRPLWLGSVKSNLNHPQGAAGVAGVIKMVLALRNGLLPRTLHVDTPTPHVNWELGNVELLTSARPWPETGRPPRAAVSSFGVGGTNAHVILEAAPPAPATPSAEPADSGPPVVSAGTLPWLVSARSEAALREQARRLLGFALDHPDAGPSDIGHALAHERDHHEHRAAVVASTREEFLEGLRALADGRTARNTVQGRGTAARTVFVFPGQGSQWERMAVGLLETSEVFREHIAACAEALAPHTGWSLLDVLRGAPDAPSSERVDVVQPALFAVMVSLARVWQAAGVRPDAVVGHSQGEIAAAHVAGALTLDDAARIVALRSRALLDLAGTGGMASVPLSAAEVAALLDVPARENLGIAAVNAPGSTVVAGAAGELRELVDSCRRDGVQARMIPVDYASHTPYVEAVRERLSEDLAGIAPRPADVPFYSTVGAAPVDAEALDGAYWYTNLRSRVRFDETTRALLADGHSLFIEVSPHPVLTVPVQETIDDLGATARAHGTLRRDHGDPTRLLTSLAEAHVNGAAPDWARIVPGSAAARLALPTYPFAGERYWPDAVGAAGDVRSAGLGSADHPLLAAETVLADGAGHLFSGRLSLKTHGWLAGHVVHDTVIVPATAFAELALHAAHRVGCAQVAELTLQAPLPLREREAVRIQVIVGAADPDGDRPIGIHSRPDDDEATSGDLPWTAHATGVVSPHPVPADEPVTTWPPAGATPLKAAEAYERLGAIGLAYGSPFLGLRAAWRQGDDLYAEVELPDGVDTGGFALHPALSDAALHVTALAGDDHDGRTRLPFTWRGVSVHAVGATALRVRLRLTGPDTVGLSLMDAAGEPVATVEALTVRPLGAQRVSGLPLPPLLAAGGSCRGDRRARRLGRPRKPPGPPARRDRR
;
A
#
# COMPACT_ATOMS: atom_id res chain seq x y z
N VAL A 1 26.11 9.22 4.82
CA VAL A 1 26.75 9.17 6.15
C VAL A 1 25.74 8.57 7.10
N ALA A 2 26.00 7.33 7.54
CA ALA A 2 25.16 6.64 8.51
C ALA A 2 25.19 7.39 9.85
N SER A 3 24.04 7.74 10.38
CA SER A 3 23.95 8.28 11.74
C SER A 3 24.11 7.13 12.73
N PRO A 4 24.92 7.28 13.78
CA PRO A 4 24.96 6.32 14.87
C PRO A 4 23.66 6.36 15.65
N SER A 5 23.04 5.21 15.88
CA SER A 5 21.94 5.04 16.81
C SER A 5 22.43 5.26 18.24
N TRP A 6 22.11 6.40 18.80
CA TRP A 6 22.32 6.68 20.23
C TRP A 6 21.06 6.25 20.99
N PRO A 7 21.22 5.53 22.13
CA PRO A 7 20.11 5.31 23.04
C PRO A 7 19.65 6.66 23.62
N PRO A 8 18.39 6.80 24.01
CA PRO A 8 17.88 8.05 24.54
C PRO A 8 18.67 8.45 25.82
N PRO A 9 19.11 9.69 25.97
CA PRO A 9 19.74 10.12 27.19
C PRO A 9 18.74 10.02 28.33
N ARG A 10 19.13 9.36 29.41
CA ARG A 10 18.42 9.41 30.67
C ARG A 10 18.41 10.87 31.13
N GLY A 11 17.20 11.41 31.30
CA GLY A 11 16.98 12.81 31.59
C GLY A 11 17.66 13.23 32.89
N SER A 12 18.51 14.25 32.82
CA SER A 12 18.79 15.13 33.92
C SER A 12 17.88 16.37 33.78
N PRO A 13 17.32 16.90 34.87
CA PRO A 13 16.52 18.11 34.82
C PRO A 13 17.42 19.28 34.47
N SER A 14 17.38 19.76 33.23
CA SER A 14 18.02 21.01 32.88
C SER A 14 17.12 22.15 33.32
N SER A 15 17.64 22.98 34.17
CA SER A 15 17.09 24.27 34.56
C SER A 15 16.66 25.07 33.34
N ALA A 16 15.36 25.39 33.25
CA ALA A 16 14.81 26.27 32.25
C ALA A 16 15.36 27.68 32.38
N GLY A 17 16.30 28.05 31.52
CA GLY A 17 16.67 29.44 31.26
C GLY A 17 15.84 29.95 30.08
N SER A 18 14.77 30.66 30.33
CA SER A 18 13.98 31.36 29.35
C SER A 18 14.65 32.61 28.85
N GLY A 19 14.85 32.83 27.59
CA GLY A 19 15.25 34.08 26.98
C GLY A 19 16.12 33.91 25.76
N GLY A 20 15.48 33.58 24.68
CA GLY A 20 15.98 33.75 23.33
C GLY A 20 15.43 35.04 22.76
N TRP A 21 15.43 35.17 21.44
CA TRP A 21 14.77 36.24 20.72
C TRP A 21 13.43 36.58 21.37
N PRO A 22 13.15 37.83 21.77
CA PRO A 22 12.04 38.13 22.67
C PRO A 22 10.72 37.53 22.17
N PRO A 23 9.94 36.95 23.08
CA PRO A 23 8.62 36.48 22.73
C PRO A 23 7.74 37.66 22.29
N THR A 24 6.94 37.49 21.28
CA THR A 24 6.01 38.47 20.78
C THR A 24 5.07 38.97 21.87
N ALA A 25 4.89 40.27 21.95
CA ALA A 25 3.85 40.89 22.76
C ALA A 25 2.47 40.55 22.18
N GLY A 26 1.92 39.42 22.55
CA GLY A 26 0.61 38.91 22.07
C GLY A 26 0.12 37.76 22.91
N ALA A 27 0.90 37.29 23.89
CA ALA A 27 0.48 36.25 24.79
C ALA A 27 -0.50 36.82 25.81
N SER A 28 -1.73 36.34 25.80
CA SER A 28 -2.70 36.54 26.88
C SER A 28 -2.08 36.15 28.23
N PRO A 29 -2.31 36.88 29.34
CA PRO A 29 -1.67 36.64 30.64
C PRO A 29 -2.00 35.28 31.29
N SER A 30 -2.75 34.41 30.63
CA SER A 30 -3.15 33.10 31.12
C SER A 30 -2.41 31.92 30.46
N ARG A 31 -1.42 32.16 29.59
CA ARG A 31 -0.59 31.09 29.03
C ARG A 31 0.81 31.14 29.65
N PRO A 32 1.31 30.02 30.22
CA PRO A 32 2.72 29.98 30.63
C PRO A 32 3.60 30.25 29.39
N PRO A 33 4.74 30.98 29.57
CA PRO A 33 5.66 31.19 28.44
C PRO A 33 6.08 29.84 27.88
N PRO A 34 6.22 29.68 26.53
CA PRO A 34 6.69 28.46 25.96
C PRO A 34 8.06 28.13 26.59
N THR A 35 8.11 27.01 27.31
CA THR A 35 9.37 26.51 27.89
C THR A 35 10.33 26.31 26.72
N ALA A 36 11.47 26.98 26.76
CA ALA A 36 12.56 26.87 25.84
C ALA A 36 12.92 25.39 25.67
N SER A 37 13.03 24.94 24.41
CA SER A 37 13.44 23.63 23.97
C SER A 37 12.33 22.57 23.79
N ALA A 38 11.27 22.90 23.08
CA ALA A 38 10.54 21.86 22.36
C ALA A 38 11.45 21.34 21.21
N GLY A 39 12.23 20.29 21.49
CA GLY A 39 13.07 19.66 20.47
C GLY A 39 12.19 18.99 19.42
N ALA A 40 12.29 19.39 18.17
CA ALA A 40 11.76 18.66 17.04
C ALA A 40 12.75 17.55 16.65
N ARG A 41 12.23 16.43 16.12
CA ARG A 41 13.07 15.39 15.52
C ARG A 41 12.78 15.38 14.03
N ALA A 42 13.84 15.49 13.22
CA ALA A 42 13.76 15.42 11.78
C ALA A 42 14.90 14.57 11.23
N TRP A 43 14.67 13.99 10.07
CA TRP A 43 15.68 13.34 9.26
C TRP A 43 15.59 13.90 7.85
N ASP A 44 16.70 14.41 7.34
CA ASP A 44 16.79 15.02 6.03
C ASP A 44 18.03 14.53 5.29
N CYS A 45 17.99 14.55 3.96
CA CYS A 45 19.10 14.14 3.11
C CYS A 45 19.32 15.13 1.98
N CYS A 46 20.59 15.51 1.74
CA CYS A 46 21.02 16.23 0.55
C CYS A 46 21.92 15.33 -0.30
N TRP A 47 21.59 15.17 -1.58
CA TRP A 47 22.44 14.47 -2.53
C TRP A 47 23.48 15.43 -3.10
N LEU A 48 24.77 15.10 -2.95
CA LEU A 48 25.88 15.92 -3.44
C LEU A 48 26.60 15.23 -4.60
N ARG A 49 26.92 16.00 -5.63
CA ARG A 49 27.70 15.56 -6.80
C ARG A 49 28.68 16.65 -7.20
N ARG A 50 29.79 16.29 -7.84
CA ARG A 50 30.70 17.29 -8.40
C ARG A 50 29.98 18.08 -9.48
N LEU A 51 30.16 19.41 -9.48
CA LEU A 51 29.49 20.31 -10.41
C LEU A 51 29.79 19.93 -11.87
N SER A 52 31.06 19.61 -12.20
CA SER A 52 31.46 19.19 -13.52
C SER A 52 30.79 17.90 -14.00
N ASP A 53 30.61 16.95 -13.10
CA ASP A 53 29.95 15.67 -13.41
C ASP A 53 28.45 15.88 -13.60
N ALA A 54 27.81 16.67 -12.71
CA ALA A 54 26.40 17.02 -12.81
C ALA A 54 26.09 17.77 -14.11
N GLN A 55 26.98 18.71 -14.53
CA GLN A 55 26.83 19.43 -15.80
C GLN A 55 27.05 18.53 -17.02
N ARG A 56 28.06 17.66 -17.01
CA ARG A 56 28.32 16.71 -18.09
C ARG A 56 27.12 15.76 -18.30
N ASP A 57 26.58 15.25 -17.22
CA ASP A 57 25.52 14.23 -17.24
C ASP A 57 24.11 14.86 -17.29
N GLY A 58 24.02 16.21 -17.37
CA GLY A 58 22.75 16.92 -17.49
C GLY A 58 21.87 16.86 -16.23
N ASP A 59 22.46 16.64 -15.05
CA ASP A 59 21.72 16.60 -13.80
C ASP A 59 21.09 17.95 -13.45
N ARG A 60 19.96 17.92 -12.76
CA ARG A 60 19.31 19.12 -12.25
C ARG A 60 20.06 19.66 -11.05
N ILE A 61 20.79 20.73 -11.22
CA ILE A 61 21.52 21.41 -10.14
C ILE A 61 20.55 22.35 -9.42
N LEU A 62 20.38 22.14 -8.11
CA LEU A 62 19.49 22.96 -7.27
C LEU A 62 20.22 24.16 -6.66
N ALA A 63 21.47 23.98 -6.26
CA ALA A 63 22.41 24.98 -5.77
C ALA A 63 23.83 24.43 -5.84
N VAL A 64 24.82 25.28 -5.70
CA VAL A 64 26.24 24.91 -5.62
C VAL A 64 26.75 25.14 -4.20
N LEU A 65 27.34 24.13 -3.58
CA LEU A 65 28.10 24.29 -2.35
C LEU A 65 29.47 24.84 -2.71
N ARG A 66 29.71 26.11 -2.37
CA ARG A 66 30.92 26.87 -2.74
C ARG A 66 32.08 26.64 -1.83
N GLY A 67 31.79 26.46 -0.54
CA GLY A 67 32.80 26.23 0.48
C GLY A 67 32.18 25.81 1.78
N SER A 68 32.99 25.20 2.64
CA SER A 68 32.54 24.71 3.95
C SER A 68 33.72 24.71 4.93
N ALA A 69 33.39 24.81 6.21
CA ALA A 69 34.34 24.63 7.27
C ALA A 69 33.71 23.99 8.50
N VAL A 70 34.51 23.26 9.25
CA VAL A 70 34.16 22.69 10.55
C VAL A 70 35.29 22.94 11.51
N ASN A 71 34.96 23.39 12.73
CA ASN A 71 35.92 23.52 13.80
C ASN A 71 35.31 23.14 15.16
N SER A 72 36.10 23.28 16.22
CA SER A 72 35.66 23.10 17.62
C SER A 72 35.81 24.39 18.38
N ASP A 73 34.93 24.58 19.39
CA ASP A 73 34.99 25.71 20.33
C ASP A 73 36.31 25.77 21.12
N GLY A 74 36.95 24.61 21.36
CA GLY A 74 38.10 24.53 22.23
C GLY A 74 37.78 24.87 23.70
N ALA A 75 38.60 25.66 24.36
CA ALA A 75 38.33 26.11 25.70
C ALA A 75 37.17 27.13 25.70
N SER A 76 36.05 26.79 26.31
CA SER A 76 34.88 27.63 26.51
C SER A 76 34.57 27.81 27.99
N ASN A 77 33.70 28.79 28.34
CA ASN A 77 33.34 29.12 29.73
C ASN A 77 32.41 28.08 30.38
N GLY A 78 32.12 26.96 29.71
CA GLY A 78 31.28 25.86 30.20
C GLY A 78 30.97 24.87 29.12
N LEU A 79 30.54 23.66 29.49
CA LEU A 79 30.29 22.55 28.57
C LEU A 79 29.28 22.90 27.44
N THR A 80 28.32 23.77 27.74
CA THR A 80 27.27 24.20 26.79
C THR A 80 27.40 25.65 26.35
N ALA A 81 28.50 26.34 26.71
CA ALA A 81 28.70 27.74 26.37
C ALA A 81 29.36 27.86 24.99
N PRO A 82 28.73 28.53 24.02
CA PRO A 82 29.31 28.74 22.70
C PRO A 82 30.55 29.63 22.74
N ASN A 83 31.48 29.46 21.80
CA ASN A 83 32.69 30.25 21.69
C ASN A 83 32.63 31.18 20.45
N GLY A 84 32.35 32.47 20.65
CA GLY A 84 32.26 33.47 19.57
C GLY A 84 33.50 33.55 18.68
N PRO A 85 34.74 33.60 19.24
CA PRO A 85 35.94 33.49 18.40
C PRO A 85 36.02 32.25 17.54
N ALA A 86 35.54 31.09 18.00
CA ALA A 86 35.51 29.87 17.17
C ALA A 86 34.47 29.96 16.04
N GLN A 87 33.33 30.58 16.34
CA GLN A 87 32.28 30.84 15.30
C GLN A 87 32.78 31.80 14.22
N ARG A 88 33.55 32.83 14.59
CA ARG A 88 34.20 33.70 13.58
C ARG A 88 35.18 32.93 12.72
N ARG A 89 36.07 32.15 13.32
CA ARG A 89 37.05 31.35 12.59
C ARG A 89 36.40 30.36 11.62
N VAL A 90 35.29 29.74 11.96
CA VAL A 90 34.62 28.78 11.04
C VAL A 90 33.99 29.53 9.86
N ILE A 91 33.49 30.74 10.08
CA ILE A 91 32.98 31.62 9.00
C ILE A 91 34.15 32.01 8.08
N ASP A 92 35.26 32.51 8.62
CA ASP A 92 36.45 32.91 7.85
C ASP A 92 37.01 31.73 7.01
N GLN A 93 37.10 30.55 7.62
CA GLN A 93 37.58 29.33 6.96
C GLN A 93 36.66 28.90 5.80
N ALA A 94 35.33 28.97 5.98
CA ALA A 94 34.39 28.64 4.93
C ALA A 94 34.42 29.63 3.76
N LEU A 95 34.61 30.93 4.05
CA LEU A 95 34.80 31.97 3.02
C LEU A 95 36.13 31.77 2.28
N ALA A 96 37.21 31.45 3.00
CA ALA A 96 38.52 31.18 2.39
C ALA A 96 38.44 29.93 1.48
N ASP A 97 37.76 28.84 1.91
CA ASP A 97 37.52 27.66 1.07
C ASP A 97 36.70 28.03 -0.18
N ALA A 98 35.68 28.84 -0.01
CA ALA A 98 34.85 29.33 -1.13
C ALA A 98 35.58 30.38 -2.03
N ARG A 99 36.71 30.95 -1.57
CA ARG A 99 37.41 32.09 -2.21
C ARG A 99 36.50 33.32 -2.33
N LEU A 100 35.79 33.63 -1.25
CA LEU A 100 34.82 34.72 -1.17
C LEU A 100 35.17 35.66 -0.02
N THR A 101 34.63 36.87 -0.09
CA THR A 101 34.70 37.89 0.96
C THR A 101 33.38 37.99 1.70
N TYR A 102 33.33 38.73 2.84
CA TYR A 102 32.13 38.99 3.61
C TYR A 102 30.99 39.59 2.78
N GLY A 103 31.32 40.54 1.89
CA GLY A 103 30.36 41.21 1.01
C GLY A 103 29.75 40.35 -0.09
N ASP A 104 30.32 39.15 -0.29
CA ASP A 104 29.85 38.23 -1.34
C ASP A 104 28.67 37.34 -0.94
N VAL A 105 28.29 37.34 0.31
CA VAL A 105 27.16 36.55 0.84
C VAL A 105 26.00 37.51 1.17
N ASP A 106 24.79 37.21 0.72
CA ASP A 106 23.61 38.06 0.82
C ASP A 106 22.76 37.77 2.07
N ALA A 107 22.70 36.49 2.49
CA ALA A 107 21.91 36.06 3.62
C ALA A 107 22.61 34.97 4.43
N VAL A 108 22.32 34.92 5.73
CA VAL A 108 22.76 33.85 6.65
C VAL A 108 21.53 33.20 7.28
N GLU A 109 21.46 31.89 7.14
CA GLU A 109 20.63 31.05 7.97
C GLU A 109 21.38 30.76 9.26
N ALA A 110 20.99 31.43 10.32
CA ALA A 110 21.63 31.33 11.63
C ALA A 110 21.34 29.97 12.30
N HIS A 111 22.23 29.58 13.19
CA HIS A 111 21.94 28.52 14.15
C HIS A 111 20.71 28.86 15.01
N GLY A 112 20.63 30.10 15.51
CA GLY A 112 19.44 30.76 16.05
C GLY A 112 18.52 29.87 16.89
N THR A 113 19.00 29.37 18.00
CA THR A 113 18.28 28.38 18.84
C THR A 113 17.31 29.03 19.84
N GLY A 114 17.22 30.34 19.89
CA GLY A 114 16.35 31.05 20.83
C GLY A 114 16.88 31.06 22.24
N THR A 115 18.19 31.01 22.46
CA THR A 115 18.80 31.02 23.81
C THR A 115 19.38 32.40 24.19
N THR A 116 19.20 32.80 25.44
CA THR A 116 19.72 34.08 25.98
C THR A 116 21.20 34.27 25.84
N LEU A 117 21.99 33.19 25.85
CA LEU A 117 23.43 33.23 25.76
C LEU A 117 23.94 33.02 24.34
N GLY A 118 23.38 32.00 23.64
CA GLY A 118 23.90 31.54 22.35
C GLY A 118 23.62 32.53 21.21
N ASP A 119 22.40 33.01 21.13
CA ASP A 119 22.00 33.89 20.04
C ASP A 119 22.76 35.23 20.00
N PRO A 120 23.01 35.92 21.15
CA PRO A 120 23.85 37.09 21.15
C PRO A 120 25.32 36.82 20.75
N ILE A 121 25.88 35.68 21.16
CA ILE A 121 27.25 35.29 20.76
C ILE A 121 27.34 35.08 19.25
N GLU A 122 26.37 34.37 18.68
CA GLU A 122 26.30 34.15 17.24
C GLU A 122 26.08 35.45 16.47
N ALA A 123 25.15 36.31 16.93
CA ALA A 123 24.87 37.59 16.29
C ALA A 123 26.13 38.48 16.27
N HIS A 124 26.90 38.53 17.40
CA HIS A 124 28.17 39.25 17.44
C HIS A 124 29.22 38.65 16.49
N ALA A 125 29.27 37.32 16.34
CA ALA A 125 30.19 36.70 15.40
C ALA A 125 29.80 37.05 13.93
N VAL A 126 28.50 37.05 13.58
CA VAL A 126 27.99 37.46 12.28
C VAL A 126 28.21 38.96 12.01
N LEU A 127 27.97 39.82 13.00
CA LEU A 127 28.23 41.24 12.90
C LEU A 127 29.72 41.53 12.67
N ALA A 128 30.61 40.83 13.36
CA ALA A 128 32.06 40.99 13.26
C ALA A 128 32.70 40.37 12.03
N THR A 129 31.96 39.64 11.24
CA THR A 129 32.35 39.03 9.93
C THR A 129 31.48 39.60 8.81
N TYR A 130 30.41 38.97 8.50
CA TYR A 130 29.52 39.36 7.39
C TYR A 130 28.94 40.77 7.51
N GLY A 131 28.84 41.34 8.71
CA GLY A 131 28.39 42.74 8.89
C GLY A 131 29.40 43.79 8.51
N GLN A 132 30.68 43.40 8.30
CA GLN A 132 31.75 44.37 7.97
C GLN A 132 31.86 44.64 6.46
N ASP A 133 32.43 45.79 6.14
CA ASP A 133 32.77 46.18 4.74
C ASP A 133 31.57 46.10 3.77
N ARG A 134 30.34 46.40 4.27
CA ARG A 134 29.12 46.37 3.50
C ARG A 134 28.61 47.78 3.13
N PRO A 135 28.14 48.02 1.91
CA PRO A 135 27.39 49.24 1.56
C PRO A 135 26.18 49.41 2.48
N ALA A 136 25.84 50.63 2.86
CA ALA A 136 24.71 50.91 3.74
C ALA A 136 23.34 50.42 3.19
N ASP A 137 23.19 50.40 1.90
CA ASP A 137 21.98 49.93 1.20
C ASP A 137 21.93 48.43 0.97
N ARG A 138 22.96 47.67 1.38
CA ARG A 138 23.07 46.22 1.17
C ARG A 138 23.43 45.48 2.46
N PRO A 139 22.52 45.45 3.45
CA PRO A 139 22.76 44.72 4.69
C PRO A 139 22.86 43.20 4.43
N LEU A 140 23.49 42.50 5.37
CA LEU A 140 23.34 41.06 5.44
C LEU A 140 21.96 40.72 6.00
N TRP A 141 21.23 39.82 5.34
CA TRP A 141 19.95 39.34 5.84
C TRP A 141 20.15 38.15 6.76
N LEU A 142 19.67 38.24 8.01
CA LEU A 142 19.82 37.21 9.04
C LEU A 142 18.46 36.59 9.39
N GLY A 143 18.34 35.26 9.32
CA GLY A 143 17.13 34.55 9.69
C GLY A 143 17.39 33.14 10.22
N SER A 144 16.35 32.47 10.71
CA SER A 144 16.43 31.08 11.15
C SER A 144 15.13 30.30 10.92
N VAL A 145 15.21 29.12 10.29
CA VAL A 145 14.10 28.20 10.09
C VAL A 145 13.57 27.58 11.38
N LYS A 146 14.36 27.63 12.46
CA LYS A 146 13.96 27.13 13.78
C LYS A 146 12.77 27.88 14.36
N SER A 147 12.51 29.12 13.90
CA SER A 147 11.27 29.84 14.20
C SER A 147 10.01 29.13 13.67
N ASN A 148 10.14 28.29 12.64
CA ASN A 148 9.05 27.53 12.02
C ASN A 148 8.96 26.08 12.55
N LEU A 149 10.13 25.43 12.76
CA LEU A 149 10.23 23.99 12.99
C LEU A 149 10.62 23.62 14.42
N ASN A 150 10.94 24.61 15.28
CA ASN A 150 11.73 24.41 16.48
C ASN A 150 13.13 23.83 16.16
N HIS A 151 13.87 23.38 17.17
CA HIS A 151 15.22 22.86 16.97
C HIS A 151 15.21 21.39 16.54
N PRO A 152 15.45 21.06 15.24
CA PRO A 152 15.40 19.67 14.75
C PRO A 152 16.68 18.87 15.08
N GLN A 153 17.41 19.24 16.14
CA GLN A 153 18.59 18.53 16.64
C GLN A 153 19.65 18.26 15.55
N GLY A 154 19.99 16.99 15.31
CA GLY A 154 20.99 16.61 14.30
C GLY A 154 20.65 17.03 12.87
N ALA A 155 19.37 17.25 12.54
CA ALA A 155 18.92 17.70 11.22
C ALA A 155 18.97 19.23 11.04
N ALA A 156 19.32 20.00 12.06
CA ALA A 156 19.22 21.45 12.04
C ALA A 156 20.01 22.12 10.89
N GLY A 157 21.25 21.67 10.65
CA GLY A 157 22.07 22.17 9.57
C GLY A 157 21.52 21.86 8.19
N VAL A 158 21.07 20.61 7.97
CA VAL A 158 20.51 20.17 6.69
C VAL A 158 19.18 20.88 6.40
N ALA A 159 18.32 21.06 7.41
CA ALA A 159 17.07 21.84 7.27
C ALA A 159 17.35 23.29 6.84
N GLY A 160 18.38 23.92 7.42
CA GLY A 160 18.86 25.24 6.99
C GLY A 160 19.35 25.25 5.54
N VAL A 161 20.10 24.24 5.13
CA VAL A 161 20.56 24.09 3.74
C VAL A 161 19.36 23.97 2.81
N ILE A 162 18.38 23.11 3.09
CA ILE A 162 17.18 22.93 2.27
C ILE A 162 16.39 24.23 2.17
N LYS A 163 16.18 24.94 3.28
CA LYS A 163 15.53 26.25 3.26
C LYS A 163 16.24 27.23 2.33
N MET A 164 17.57 27.35 2.43
CA MET A 164 18.31 28.31 1.61
C MET A 164 18.38 27.91 0.14
N VAL A 165 18.44 26.62 -0.18
CA VAL A 165 18.31 26.12 -1.55
C VAL A 165 16.96 26.51 -2.15
N LEU A 166 15.88 26.35 -1.40
CA LEU A 166 14.53 26.75 -1.84
C LEU A 166 14.42 28.27 -1.98
N ALA A 167 14.99 29.03 -1.05
CA ALA A 167 15.01 30.48 -1.10
C ALA A 167 15.76 30.99 -2.35
N LEU A 168 16.95 30.44 -2.67
CA LEU A 168 17.72 30.73 -3.85
C LEU A 168 16.93 30.44 -5.16
N ARG A 169 16.26 29.28 -5.20
CA ARG A 169 15.46 28.87 -6.37
C ARG A 169 14.24 29.76 -6.64
N ASN A 170 13.61 30.23 -5.56
CA ASN A 170 12.42 31.09 -5.67
C ASN A 170 12.75 32.58 -5.70
N GLY A 171 14.03 32.96 -5.59
CA GLY A 171 14.42 34.37 -5.53
C GLY A 171 13.82 35.13 -4.35
N LEU A 172 13.51 34.43 -3.25
CA LEU A 172 12.77 34.95 -2.11
C LEU A 172 13.47 34.60 -0.78
N LEU A 173 13.68 35.60 0.06
CA LEU A 173 14.12 35.44 1.45
C LEU A 173 12.88 35.39 2.36
N PRO A 174 12.53 34.23 2.93
CA PRO A 174 11.35 34.11 3.78
C PRO A 174 11.59 34.74 5.15
N ARG A 175 10.53 35.29 5.77
CA ARG A 175 10.63 35.90 7.08
C ARG A 175 10.93 34.87 8.18
N THR A 176 11.67 35.29 9.19
CA THR A 176 11.80 34.60 10.47
C THR A 176 10.57 34.95 11.33
N LEU A 177 9.91 33.95 11.91
CA LEU A 177 8.73 34.12 12.75
C LEU A 177 9.13 34.57 14.16
N HIS A 178 8.19 35.18 14.88
CA HIS A 178 8.33 35.56 16.30
C HIS A 178 9.51 36.55 16.58
N VAL A 179 9.80 37.42 15.62
CA VAL A 179 10.82 38.48 15.77
C VAL A 179 10.10 39.81 15.64
N ASP A 180 9.78 40.41 16.81
CA ASP A 180 9.09 41.73 16.85
C ASP A 180 10.10 42.83 17.14
N THR A 181 11.07 42.57 18.00
CA THR A 181 12.10 43.52 18.42
C THR A 181 13.45 42.83 18.49
N PRO A 182 14.54 43.44 17.96
CA PRO A 182 15.87 42.90 18.10
C PRO A 182 16.28 42.83 19.57
N THR A 183 16.99 41.74 19.97
CA THR A 183 17.45 41.56 21.35
C THR A 183 18.36 42.74 21.79
N PRO A 184 18.16 43.30 23.00
CA PRO A 184 19.00 44.38 23.53
C PRO A 184 20.41 43.91 23.96
N HIS A 185 20.65 42.59 23.99
CA HIS A 185 21.96 42.01 24.35
C HIS A 185 22.97 42.05 23.18
N VAL A 186 22.56 42.54 22.01
CA VAL A 186 23.39 42.68 20.82
C VAL A 186 23.49 44.17 20.44
N ASN A 187 24.69 44.65 20.28
CA ASN A 187 24.89 45.96 19.69
C ASN A 187 24.87 45.84 18.16
N TRP A 188 23.71 46.08 17.58
CA TRP A 188 23.46 45.96 16.14
C TRP A 188 24.17 47.03 15.31
N GLU A 189 24.66 48.10 15.92
CA GLU A 189 25.41 49.16 15.22
C GLU A 189 26.86 48.75 14.89
N LEU A 190 27.32 47.59 15.36
CA LEU A 190 28.67 47.09 15.09
C LEU A 190 28.88 46.56 13.67
N GLY A 191 27.83 46.44 12.88
CA GLY A 191 27.90 45.96 11.50
C GLY A 191 26.59 46.12 10.77
N ASN A 192 26.60 46.04 9.44
CA ASN A 192 25.41 46.19 8.59
C ASN A 192 24.68 44.83 8.45
N VAL A 193 23.89 44.44 9.46
CA VAL A 193 23.10 43.21 9.50
C VAL A 193 21.66 43.55 9.85
N GLU A 194 20.70 43.02 9.06
CA GLU A 194 19.27 43.16 9.30
C GLU A 194 18.58 41.82 9.49
N LEU A 195 17.64 41.80 10.43
CA LEU A 195 16.81 40.61 10.68
C LEU A 195 15.71 40.49 9.63
N LEU A 196 15.48 39.29 9.13
CA LEU A 196 14.39 39.00 8.20
C LEU A 196 13.03 38.99 8.92
N THR A 197 12.46 40.13 9.20
CA THR A 197 11.14 40.29 9.85
C THR A 197 9.96 40.23 8.86
N SER A 198 10.24 40.39 7.56
CA SER A 198 9.27 40.25 6.47
C SER A 198 9.90 39.49 5.30
N ALA A 199 9.04 38.78 4.53
CA ALA A 199 9.51 38.17 3.28
C ALA A 199 9.90 39.24 2.27
N ARG A 200 11.00 39.04 1.56
CA ARG A 200 11.50 40.02 0.56
C ARG A 200 12.17 39.30 -0.62
N PRO A 201 12.14 39.93 -1.82
CA PRO A 201 12.89 39.41 -2.95
C PRO A 201 14.39 39.33 -2.64
N TRP A 202 15.06 38.36 -3.26
CA TRP A 202 16.51 38.25 -3.17
C TRP A 202 17.16 39.51 -3.78
N PRO A 203 18.19 40.11 -3.14
CA PRO A 203 18.85 41.34 -3.67
C PRO A 203 19.50 41.08 -5.02
N GLU A 204 19.26 42.00 -5.98
CA GLU A 204 19.96 42.02 -7.26
C GLU A 204 21.36 42.64 -7.09
N THR A 205 22.39 41.80 -7.20
CA THR A 205 23.77 42.21 -6.94
C THR A 205 24.68 42.17 -8.17
N GLY A 206 24.13 41.77 -9.34
CA GLY A 206 24.92 41.57 -10.57
C GLY A 206 25.81 40.33 -10.56
N ARG A 207 25.75 39.52 -9.52
CA ARG A 207 26.42 38.24 -9.36
C ARG A 207 25.42 37.14 -8.90
N PRO A 208 25.76 35.84 -9.00
CA PRO A 208 24.87 34.79 -8.47
C PRO A 208 24.53 35.02 -7.01
N PRO A 209 23.27 34.88 -6.61
CA PRO A 209 22.82 34.91 -5.21
C PRO A 209 23.55 33.88 -4.32
N ARG A 210 23.92 34.28 -3.09
CA ARG A 210 24.65 33.44 -2.15
C ARG A 210 24.08 33.51 -0.75
N ALA A 211 23.97 32.34 -0.12
CA ALA A 211 23.57 32.20 1.28
C ALA A 211 24.64 31.43 2.06
N ALA A 212 24.72 31.72 3.37
CA ALA A 212 25.47 30.86 4.27
C ALA A 212 24.54 30.19 5.29
N VAL A 213 24.95 29.06 5.84
CA VAL A 213 24.21 28.30 6.86
C VAL A 213 25.15 27.96 8.00
N SER A 214 24.76 28.34 9.21
CA SER A 214 25.49 28.03 10.45
C SER A 214 24.81 26.89 11.22
N SER A 215 25.60 25.96 11.73
CA SER A 215 25.11 24.91 12.63
C SER A 215 26.15 24.66 13.72
N PHE A 216 25.77 24.92 14.97
CA PHE A 216 26.65 24.86 16.13
C PHE A 216 26.12 23.80 17.11
N GLY A 217 26.90 22.73 17.32
CA GLY A 217 26.54 21.64 18.21
C GLY A 217 26.76 21.99 19.67
N VAL A 218 25.90 21.50 20.56
CA VAL A 218 26.03 21.69 22.02
C VAL A 218 27.36 21.14 22.59
N GLY A 219 27.98 20.20 21.91
CA GLY A 219 29.31 19.66 22.23
C GLY A 219 30.48 20.51 21.70
N GLY A 220 30.22 21.72 21.18
CA GLY A 220 31.23 22.66 20.70
C GLY A 220 31.75 22.42 19.29
N THR A 221 31.09 21.55 18.48
CA THR A 221 31.42 21.42 17.04
C THR A 221 30.64 22.44 16.26
N ASN A 222 31.33 23.29 15.50
CA ASN A 222 30.75 24.31 14.64
C ASN A 222 30.95 23.95 13.19
N ALA A 223 29.88 24.07 12.37
CA ALA A 223 29.89 23.92 10.94
C ALA A 223 29.30 25.16 10.25
N HIS A 224 29.93 25.57 9.16
CA HIS A 224 29.46 26.65 8.33
C HIS A 224 29.63 26.33 6.85
N VAL A 225 28.57 26.52 6.06
CA VAL A 225 28.58 26.19 4.63
C VAL A 225 28.09 27.41 3.82
N ILE A 226 28.62 27.56 2.59
CA ILE A 226 28.25 28.65 1.69
C ILE A 226 27.62 28.04 0.44
N LEU A 227 26.41 28.45 0.13
CA LEU A 227 25.61 28.05 -1.01
C LEU A 227 25.55 29.19 -2.04
N GLU A 228 25.59 28.82 -3.31
CA GLU A 228 25.39 29.73 -4.44
C GLU A 228 24.23 29.23 -5.30
N ALA A 229 23.46 30.14 -5.89
CA ALA A 229 22.41 29.77 -6.84
C ALA A 229 22.98 28.89 -7.96
N ALA A 230 22.17 27.95 -8.44
CA ALA A 230 22.56 27.09 -9.56
C ALA A 230 22.97 27.96 -10.77
N PRO A 231 24.02 27.60 -11.51
CA PRO A 231 24.32 28.23 -12.78
C PRO A 231 23.10 28.08 -13.70
N PRO A 232 22.87 29.07 -14.60
CA PRO A 232 21.86 28.89 -15.64
C PRO A 232 22.11 27.55 -16.32
N ALA A 233 21.05 26.77 -16.54
CA ALA A 233 21.19 25.58 -17.34
C ALA A 233 21.88 25.96 -18.64
N PRO A 234 22.99 25.31 -19.05
CA PRO A 234 23.53 25.54 -20.36
C PRO A 234 22.34 25.46 -21.33
N ALA A 235 22.21 26.42 -22.23
CA ALA A 235 21.31 26.28 -23.35
C ALA A 235 21.76 24.96 -24.01
N THR A 236 21.06 23.86 -23.72
CA THR A 236 21.38 22.57 -24.30
C THR A 236 21.31 22.83 -25.79
N PRO A 237 22.40 22.68 -26.55
CA PRO A 237 22.26 22.44 -27.96
C PRO A 237 21.26 21.30 -27.99
N SER A 238 20.18 21.46 -28.72
CA SER A 238 19.25 20.36 -28.96
C SER A 238 20.13 19.13 -29.17
N ALA A 239 20.31 18.34 -28.10
CA ALA A 239 20.92 17.04 -28.26
C ALA A 239 19.96 16.39 -29.25
N GLU A 240 20.46 16.23 -30.48
CA GLU A 240 19.78 15.34 -31.41
C GLU A 240 19.46 14.09 -30.58
N PRO A 241 18.18 13.69 -30.54
CA PRO A 241 17.80 12.54 -29.74
C PRO A 241 18.77 11.42 -30.11
N ALA A 242 19.51 10.93 -29.14
CA ALA A 242 20.46 9.85 -29.34
C ALA A 242 19.70 8.79 -30.14
N ASP A 243 20.16 8.51 -31.34
CA ASP A 243 19.72 7.59 -32.39
C ASP A 243 18.55 6.63 -32.01
N SER A 244 17.48 7.17 -31.52
CA SER A 244 16.31 6.44 -31.04
C SER A 244 15.34 6.16 -32.18
N GLY A 245 15.80 6.13 -33.42
CA GLY A 245 14.93 5.80 -34.56
C GLY A 245 13.60 6.58 -34.63
N PRO A 246 12.80 6.44 -35.64
CA PRO A 246 11.49 7.07 -35.72
C PRO A 246 10.58 6.58 -34.57
N PRO A 247 9.68 7.45 -34.04
CA PRO A 247 8.73 7.06 -33.01
C PRO A 247 7.86 5.91 -33.51
N VAL A 248 7.55 4.97 -32.61
CA VAL A 248 6.74 3.78 -32.95
C VAL A 248 5.39 4.18 -33.54
N VAL A 249 4.83 5.27 -33.03
CA VAL A 249 3.57 5.85 -33.51
C VAL A 249 3.65 7.37 -33.44
N SER A 250 3.31 8.03 -34.55
CA SER A 250 3.19 9.49 -34.65
C SER A 250 1.70 9.86 -34.49
N ALA A 251 1.28 10.18 -33.27
CA ALA A 251 -0.11 10.56 -32.99
C ALA A 251 -0.17 11.66 -31.93
N GLY A 252 -1.27 12.43 -31.91
CA GLY A 252 -1.57 13.40 -30.86
C GLY A 252 -1.95 12.77 -29.52
N THR A 253 -2.04 11.44 -29.44
CA THR A 253 -2.39 10.67 -28.25
C THR A 253 -1.12 10.27 -27.49
N LEU A 254 -1.14 10.36 -26.17
CA LEU A 254 0.00 10.06 -25.30
C LEU A 254 -0.46 9.26 -24.07
N PRO A 255 0.41 8.43 -23.48
CA PRO A 255 0.18 7.84 -22.16
C PRO A 255 0.80 8.70 -21.05
N TRP A 256 0.07 8.96 -19.97
CA TRP A 256 0.60 9.41 -18.69
C TRP A 256 0.73 8.23 -17.75
N LEU A 257 1.96 7.87 -17.39
CA LEU A 257 2.29 6.72 -16.58
C LEU A 257 2.36 7.12 -15.11
N VAL A 258 1.62 6.41 -14.27
CA VAL A 258 1.59 6.65 -12.82
C VAL A 258 1.88 5.33 -12.12
N SER A 259 2.78 5.33 -11.15
CA SER A 259 3.08 4.11 -10.41
C SER A 259 3.38 4.37 -8.94
N ALA A 260 3.18 3.33 -8.11
CA ALA A 260 3.48 3.37 -6.68
C ALA A 260 3.72 1.96 -6.12
N ARG A 261 4.18 1.89 -4.86
CA ARG A 261 4.41 0.63 -4.13
C ARG A 261 3.15 0.06 -3.48
N SER A 262 2.06 0.83 -3.45
CA SER A 262 0.75 0.38 -2.96
C SER A 262 -0.38 1.05 -3.72
N GLU A 263 -1.56 0.46 -3.70
CA GLU A 263 -2.74 1.02 -4.36
C GLU A 263 -3.16 2.38 -3.76
N ALA A 264 -3.06 2.53 -2.43
CA ALA A 264 -3.35 3.79 -1.75
C ALA A 264 -2.38 4.90 -2.20
N ALA A 265 -1.08 4.59 -2.30
CA ALA A 265 -0.08 5.53 -2.79
C ALA A 265 -0.27 5.84 -4.29
N LEU A 266 -0.74 4.88 -5.10
CA LEU A 266 -1.07 5.12 -6.52
C LEU A 266 -2.19 6.15 -6.66
N ARG A 267 -3.27 6.02 -5.88
CA ARG A 267 -4.38 6.98 -5.85
C ARG A 267 -3.90 8.37 -5.39
N GLU A 268 -3.05 8.42 -4.38
CA GLU A 268 -2.49 9.68 -3.89
C GLU A 268 -1.55 10.32 -4.91
N GLN A 269 -0.74 9.53 -5.63
CA GLN A 269 0.11 10.01 -6.72
C GLN A 269 -0.73 10.61 -7.84
N ALA A 270 -1.82 9.96 -8.23
CA ALA A 270 -2.76 10.49 -9.22
C ALA A 270 -3.40 11.81 -8.74
N ARG A 271 -3.75 11.93 -7.47
CA ARG A 271 -4.31 13.16 -6.87
C ARG A 271 -3.30 14.30 -6.89
N ARG A 272 -2.04 14.05 -6.53
CA ARG A 272 -0.97 15.05 -6.56
C ARG A 272 -0.65 15.50 -7.97
N LEU A 273 -0.61 14.58 -8.92
CA LEU A 273 -0.39 14.88 -10.33
C LEU A 273 -1.55 15.70 -10.91
N LEU A 274 -2.80 15.38 -10.53
CA LEU A 274 -3.98 16.17 -10.89
C LEU A 274 -3.86 17.62 -10.37
N GLY A 275 -3.51 17.79 -9.09
CA GLY A 275 -3.28 19.12 -8.50
C GLY A 275 -2.19 19.87 -9.25
N PHE A 276 -1.05 19.22 -9.50
CA PHE A 276 0.04 19.82 -10.29
C PHE A 276 -0.42 20.27 -11.67
N ALA A 277 -1.14 19.40 -12.40
CA ALA A 277 -1.61 19.74 -13.74
C ALA A 277 -2.63 20.89 -13.74
N LEU A 278 -3.44 21.04 -12.68
CA LEU A 278 -4.36 22.17 -12.51
C LEU A 278 -3.62 23.48 -12.18
N ASP A 279 -2.60 23.42 -11.33
CA ASP A 279 -1.83 24.58 -10.88
C ASP A 279 -0.83 25.08 -11.95
N HIS A 280 -0.49 24.23 -12.93
CA HIS A 280 0.47 24.55 -14.00
C HIS A 280 -0.19 24.39 -15.39
N PRO A 281 -1.12 25.28 -15.77
CA PRO A 281 -1.82 25.20 -17.06
C PRO A 281 -0.88 25.31 -18.26
N ASP A 282 0.26 25.95 -18.11
CA ASP A 282 1.27 26.15 -19.16
C ASP A 282 2.14 24.89 -19.40
N ALA A 283 2.14 23.91 -18.49
CA ALA A 283 2.83 22.64 -18.69
C ALA A 283 2.10 21.79 -19.75
N GLY A 284 2.76 21.55 -20.88
CA GLY A 284 2.18 20.77 -21.98
C GLY A 284 1.90 19.30 -21.60
N PRO A 285 0.84 18.68 -22.16
CA PRO A 285 0.61 17.24 -21.93
C PRO A 285 1.79 16.35 -22.31
N SER A 286 2.52 16.72 -23.39
CA SER A 286 3.73 16.01 -23.83
C SER A 286 4.88 16.10 -22.83
N ASP A 287 5.08 17.30 -22.24
CA ASP A 287 6.14 17.51 -21.26
C ASP A 287 5.88 16.72 -19.97
N ILE A 288 4.62 16.69 -19.51
CA ILE A 288 4.20 15.88 -18.36
C ILE A 288 4.36 14.40 -18.68
N GLY A 289 3.90 13.95 -19.85
CA GLY A 289 4.02 12.54 -20.29
C GLY A 289 5.49 12.09 -20.37
N HIS A 290 6.34 12.93 -20.93
CA HIS A 290 7.79 12.69 -21.00
C HIS A 290 8.41 12.56 -19.60
N ALA A 291 8.15 13.52 -18.72
CA ALA A 291 8.70 13.50 -17.36
C ALA A 291 8.22 12.26 -16.56
N LEU A 292 6.96 11.83 -16.76
CA LEU A 292 6.42 10.61 -16.14
C LEU A 292 7.07 9.33 -16.69
N ALA A 293 7.36 9.30 -17.99
CA ALA A 293 7.93 8.14 -18.64
C ALA A 293 9.43 7.96 -18.37
N HIS A 294 10.19 9.07 -18.23
CA HIS A 294 11.65 9.05 -18.22
C HIS A 294 12.29 9.48 -16.90
N GLU A 295 11.59 10.31 -16.10
CA GLU A 295 12.15 10.87 -14.87
C GLU A 295 11.57 10.20 -13.61
N ARG A 296 10.82 9.11 -13.75
CA ARG A 296 10.17 8.38 -12.64
C ARG A 296 10.44 6.89 -12.74
N ASP A 297 10.63 6.26 -11.58
CA ASP A 297 10.65 4.81 -11.47
C ASP A 297 9.25 4.24 -11.68
N HIS A 298 9.19 3.06 -12.31
CA HIS A 298 7.96 2.32 -12.51
C HIS A 298 7.84 1.21 -11.47
N HIS A 299 7.10 1.50 -10.39
CA HIS A 299 6.84 0.55 -9.30
C HIS A 299 5.82 -0.52 -9.71
N GLU A 300 5.48 -1.44 -8.78
CA GLU A 300 4.61 -2.58 -9.06
C GLU A 300 3.13 -2.24 -9.26
N HIS A 301 2.57 -1.29 -8.49
CA HIS A 301 1.21 -0.79 -8.74
C HIS A 301 1.26 0.29 -9.81
N ARG A 302 0.70 -0.01 -10.97
CA ARG A 302 0.81 0.80 -12.17
C ARG A 302 -0.56 1.23 -12.69
N ALA A 303 -0.61 2.42 -13.24
CA ALA A 303 -1.73 2.91 -14.01
C ALA A 303 -1.22 3.74 -15.20
N ALA A 304 -2.03 3.85 -16.23
CA ALA A 304 -1.80 4.78 -17.31
C ALA A 304 -3.10 5.48 -17.69
N VAL A 305 -2.99 6.75 -18.04
CA VAL A 305 -4.06 7.52 -18.68
C VAL A 305 -3.65 7.74 -20.13
N VAL A 306 -4.40 7.22 -21.09
CA VAL A 306 -4.14 7.38 -22.52
C VAL A 306 -5.13 8.39 -23.07
N ALA A 307 -4.65 9.51 -23.57
CA ALA A 307 -5.51 10.61 -23.98
C ALA A 307 -4.84 11.51 -25.04
N SER A 308 -5.64 12.36 -25.71
CA SER A 308 -5.19 13.32 -26.72
C SER A 308 -5.34 14.75 -26.25
N THR A 309 -6.22 15.00 -25.28
CA THR A 309 -6.50 16.34 -24.76
C THR A 309 -6.20 16.44 -23.28
N ARG A 310 -5.90 17.66 -22.82
CA ARG A 310 -5.65 17.92 -21.39
C ARG A 310 -6.84 17.55 -20.52
N GLU A 311 -8.04 17.83 -20.97
CA GLU A 311 -9.29 17.56 -20.27
C GLU A 311 -9.47 16.06 -20.02
N GLU A 312 -9.18 15.22 -21.02
CA GLU A 312 -9.22 13.76 -20.89
C GLU A 312 -8.17 13.25 -19.89
N PHE A 313 -6.96 13.82 -19.86
CA PHE A 313 -5.94 13.48 -18.85
C PHE A 313 -6.41 13.83 -17.44
N LEU A 314 -6.99 15.01 -17.24
CA LEU A 314 -7.51 15.43 -15.94
C LEU A 314 -8.68 14.56 -15.49
N GLU A 315 -9.56 14.16 -16.40
CA GLU A 315 -10.65 13.23 -16.10
C GLU A 315 -10.13 11.85 -15.70
N GLY A 316 -9.19 11.28 -16.44
CA GLY A 316 -8.53 10.04 -16.12
C GLY A 316 -7.83 10.06 -14.77
N LEU A 317 -7.07 11.12 -14.46
CA LEU A 317 -6.42 11.27 -13.16
C LEU A 317 -7.43 11.40 -12.01
N ARG A 318 -8.57 12.09 -12.20
CA ARG A 318 -9.65 12.14 -11.19
C ARG A 318 -10.22 10.75 -10.94
N ALA A 319 -10.49 10.00 -12.00
CA ALA A 319 -10.97 8.64 -11.87
C ALA A 319 -10.00 7.74 -11.08
N LEU A 320 -8.69 7.81 -11.40
CA LEU A 320 -7.65 7.08 -10.68
C LEU A 320 -7.57 7.50 -9.21
N ALA A 321 -7.59 8.80 -8.93
CA ALA A 321 -7.53 9.36 -7.57
C ALA A 321 -8.72 8.91 -6.70
N ASP A 322 -9.90 8.78 -7.32
CA ASP A 322 -11.14 8.34 -6.66
C ASP A 322 -11.28 6.80 -6.61
N GLY A 323 -10.35 6.05 -7.19
CA GLY A 323 -10.43 4.60 -7.30
C GLY A 323 -11.54 4.11 -8.24
N ARG A 324 -11.94 4.93 -9.21
CA ARG A 324 -12.95 4.62 -10.24
C ARG A 324 -12.27 4.22 -11.56
N THR A 325 -12.94 3.43 -12.36
CA THR A 325 -12.53 3.11 -13.73
C THR A 325 -13.03 4.20 -14.69
N ALA A 326 -12.19 4.57 -15.68
CA ALA A 326 -12.55 5.41 -16.81
C ALA A 326 -12.14 4.72 -18.12
N ARG A 327 -12.75 5.09 -19.25
CA ARG A 327 -12.49 4.43 -20.55
C ARG A 327 -11.04 4.59 -21.03
N ASN A 328 -10.40 5.68 -20.64
CA ASN A 328 -9.03 6.03 -21.02
C ASN A 328 -8.00 5.69 -19.93
N THR A 329 -8.38 4.88 -18.93
CA THR A 329 -7.47 4.46 -17.85
C THR A 329 -7.29 2.95 -17.84
N VAL A 330 -6.06 2.51 -17.64
CA VAL A 330 -5.71 1.12 -17.36
C VAL A 330 -4.96 1.04 -16.03
N GLN A 331 -5.19 -0.03 -15.28
CA GLN A 331 -4.56 -0.24 -13.98
C GLN A 331 -4.18 -1.71 -13.84
N GLY A 332 -3.09 -1.98 -13.14
CA GLY A 332 -2.63 -3.34 -12.88
C GLY A 332 -1.52 -3.39 -11.84
N ARG A 333 -1.05 -4.61 -11.59
CA ARG A 333 0.10 -4.88 -10.75
C ARG A 333 1.17 -5.58 -11.59
N GLY A 334 2.17 -4.82 -12.05
CA GLY A 334 3.25 -5.28 -12.90
C GLY A 334 4.40 -5.86 -12.10
N THR A 335 4.50 -7.19 -12.08
CA THR A 335 5.77 -7.89 -11.80
C THR A 335 6.38 -8.28 -13.14
N ALA A 336 7.70 -8.48 -13.21
CA ALA A 336 8.34 -8.90 -14.46
C ALA A 336 7.62 -10.13 -15.05
N ALA A 337 7.05 -9.98 -16.25
CA ALA A 337 6.25 -11.01 -16.89
C ALA A 337 7.03 -11.66 -18.04
N ARG A 338 6.89 -12.98 -18.17
CA ARG A 338 7.30 -13.70 -19.40
C ARG A 338 6.17 -13.61 -20.41
N THR A 339 6.45 -12.99 -21.54
CA THR A 339 5.46 -12.58 -22.54
C THR A 339 5.32 -13.63 -23.64
N VAL A 340 4.09 -13.98 -24.00
CA VAL A 340 3.77 -14.83 -25.14
C VAL A 340 3.05 -13.99 -26.20
N PHE A 341 3.51 -14.04 -27.45
CA PHE A 341 2.73 -13.53 -28.56
C PHE A 341 1.82 -14.64 -29.12
N VAL A 342 0.54 -14.35 -29.18
CA VAL A 342 -0.53 -15.26 -29.61
C VAL A 342 -1.03 -14.79 -30.98
N PHE A 343 -1.02 -15.67 -31.98
CA PHE A 343 -1.46 -15.37 -33.32
C PHE A 343 -2.72 -16.16 -33.65
N PRO A 344 -3.89 -15.51 -33.78
CA PRO A 344 -5.12 -16.23 -34.10
C PRO A 344 -5.19 -16.74 -35.53
N GLY A 345 -6.11 -17.63 -35.77
CA GLY A 345 -6.53 -18.01 -37.08
C GLY A 345 -7.45 -16.97 -37.77
N GLN A 346 -8.34 -17.42 -38.59
CA GLN A 346 -9.37 -16.59 -39.23
C GLN A 346 -10.43 -16.20 -38.19
N GLY A 347 -10.99 -14.98 -38.31
CA GLY A 347 -12.05 -14.45 -37.44
C GLY A 347 -11.77 -13.07 -36.87
N SER A 348 -10.49 -12.65 -36.86
CA SER A 348 -10.07 -11.34 -36.37
C SER A 348 -10.15 -10.23 -37.42
N GLN A 349 -10.46 -10.55 -38.69
CA GLN A 349 -10.52 -9.59 -39.77
C GLN A 349 -11.76 -8.68 -39.68
N TRP A 350 -11.60 -7.48 -40.20
CA TRP A 350 -12.64 -6.50 -40.42
C TRP A 350 -12.22 -5.52 -41.52
N GLU A 351 -13.21 -4.84 -42.13
CA GLU A 351 -12.95 -3.93 -43.24
C GLU A 351 -12.07 -2.77 -42.82
N ARG A 352 -11.01 -2.47 -43.59
CA ARG A 352 -10.02 -1.43 -43.34
C ARG A 352 -9.21 -1.64 -42.01
N MET A 353 -9.03 -2.86 -41.58
CA MET A 353 -8.26 -3.23 -40.42
C MET A 353 -6.85 -2.64 -40.49
N ALA A 354 -6.41 -1.97 -39.39
CA ALA A 354 -5.10 -1.41 -39.24
C ALA A 354 -4.71 -0.25 -40.22
N VAL A 355 -5.65 0.31 -40.99
CA VAL A 355 -5.37 1.44 -41.92
C VAL A 355 -4.86 2.66 -41.13
N GLY A 356 -5.38 2.93 -39.94
CA GLY A 356 -4.88 4.03 -39.10
C GLY A 356 -3.40 3.88 -38.74
N LEU A 357 -2.87 2.66 -38.60
CA LEU A 357 -1.45 2.43 -38.37
C LEU A 357 -0.60 2.57 -39.65
N LEU A 358 -1.15 2.28 -40.83
CA LEU A 358 -0.48 2.58 -42.10
C LEU A 358 -0.17 4.08 -42.28
N GLU A 359 -1.02 4.92 -41.69
CA GLU A 359 -0.87 6.39 -41.77
C GLU A 359 0.05 6.96 -40.69
N THR A 360 0.09 6.32 -39.50
CA THR A 360 0.68 6.90 -38.29
C THR A 360 1.90 6.16 -37.75
N SER A 361 2.20 4.95 -38.22
CA SER A 361 3.36 4.15 -37.82
C SER A 361 4.25 3.82 -39.02
N GLU A 362 5.45 4.36 -39.04
CA GLU A 362 6.43 4.08 -40.07
C GLU A 362 6.86 2.61 -40.05
N VAL A 363 7.11 2.08 -38.84
CA VAL A 363 7.47 0.67 -38.61
C VAL A 363 6.40 -0.28 -39.19
N PHE A 364 5.12 0.02 -38.96
CA PHE A 364 4.03 -0.79 -39.49
C PHE A 364 3.94 -0.70 -41.01
N ARG A 365 4.07 0.50 -41.56
CA ARG A 365 3.98 0.77 -43.01
C ARG A 365 5.09 0.06 -43.79
N GLU A 366 6.34 0.17 -43.30
CA GLU A 366 7.49 -0.48 -43.94
C GLU A 366 7.35 -2.00 -43.95
N HIS A 367 6.88 -2.58 -42.84
CA HIS A 367 6.74 -4.03 -42.74
C HIS A 367 5.53 -4.56 -43.56
N ILE A 368 4.45 -3.82 -43.66
CA ILE A 368 3.32 -4.14 -44.59
C ILE A 368 3.78 -4.06 -46.04
N ALA A 369 4.65 -3.11 -46.40
CA ALA A 369 5.20 -3.04 -47.75
C ALA A 369 6.10 -4.26 -48.04
N ALA A 370 6.93 -4.67 -47.13
CA ALA A 370 7.71 -5.90 -47.27
C ALA A 370 6.82 -7.17 -47.39
N CYS A 371 5.74 -7.23 -46.61
CA CYS A 371 4.76 -8.31 -46.73
C CYS A 371 4.06 -8.29 -48.12
N ALA A 372 3.76 -7.10 -48.65
CA ALA A 372 3.16 -6.95 -49.98
C ALA A 372 4.09 -7.47 -51.08
N GLU A 373 5.40 -7.14 -51.00
CA GLU A 373 6.40 -7.66 -51.94
C GLU A 373 6.55 -9.20 -51.86
N ALA A 374 6.61 -9.76 -50.64
CA ALA A 374 6.72 -11.19 -50.42
C ALA A 374 5.44 -11.95 -50.89
N LEU A 375 4.28 -11.40 -50.76
CA LEU A 375 3.02 -12.00 -51.18
C LEU A 375 2.75 -11.87 -52.70
N ALA A 376 3.23 -10.84 -53.37
CA ALA A 376 2.96 -10.52 -54.75
C ALA A 376 3.20 -11.69 -55.75
N PRO A 377 4.26 -12.50 -55.65
CA PRO A 377 4.48 -13.65 -56.50
C PRO A 377 3.40 -14.75 -56.37
N HIS A 378 2.70 -14.78 -55.24
CA HIS A 378 1.79 -15.86 -54.89
C HIS A 378 0.31 -15.45 -54.91
N THR A 379 0.02 -14.15 -55.01
CA THR A 379 -1.36 -13.62 -55.04
C THR A 379 -1.59 -12.90 -56.36
N GLY A 380 -2.79 -12.92 -56.85
CA GLY A 380 -3.21 -12.16 -58.08
C GLY A 380 -3.83 -10.81 -57.73
N TRP A 381 -3.61 -10.27 -56.53
CA TRP A 381 -4.20 -9.05 -55.98
C TRP A 381 -3.22 -8.28 -55.16
N SER A 382 -3.48 -6.99 -54.90
CA SER A 382 -2.67 -6.08 -54.11
C SER A 382 -3.08 -6.10 -52.64
N LEU A 383 -2.13 -6.39 -51.73
CA LEU A 383 -2.37 -6.36 -50.29
C LEU A 383 -2.83 -4.97 -49.80
N LEU A 384 -2.20 -3.93 -50.30
CA LEU A 384 -2.51 -2.56 -49.87
C LEU A 384 -3.93 -2.14 -50.33
N ASP A 385 -4.38 -2.58 -51.52
CA ASP A 385 -5.73 -2.28 -52.01
C ASP A 385 -6.79 -3.02 -51.19
N VAL A 386 -6.55 -4.28 -50.81
CA VAL A 386 -7.40 -5.04 -49.90
C VAL A 386 -7.49 -4.35 -48.50
N LEU A 387 -6.37 -3.98 -47.91
CA LEU A 387 -6.37 -3.35 -46.61
C LEU A 387 -7.04 -1.97 -46.62
N ARG A 388 -6.94 -1.22 -47.71
CA ARG A 388 -7.58 0.09 -47.87
C ARG A 388 -9.07 0.00 -48.28
N GLY A 389 -9.54 -1.17 -48.66
CA GLY A 389 -10.90 -1.36 -49.16
C GLY A 389 -11.11 -0.70 -50.52
N ALA A 390 -10.12 -0.78 -51.41
CA ALA A 390 -10.22 -0.20 -52.74
C ALA A 390 -11.39 -0.87 -53.55
N PRO A 391 -12.10 -0.11 -54.41
CA PRO A 391 -13.32 -0.63 -55.11
C PRO A 391 -13.09 -1.89 -55.93
N ASP A 392 -11.89 -2.04 -56.51
CA ASP A 392 -11.53 -3.18 -57.35
C ASP A 392 -10.81 -4.28 -56.61
N ALA A 393 -10.65 -4.16 -55.28
CA ALA A 393 -10.01 -5.20 -54.45
C ALA A 393 -10.94 -6.43 -54.30
N PRO A 394 -10.37 -7.64 -54.28
CA PRO A 394 -11.19 -8.83 -54.00
C PRO A 394 -11.76 -8.79 -52.58
N SER A 395 -12.91 -9.43 -52.41
CA SER A 395 -13.59 -9.50 -51.12
C SER A 395 -12.70 -10.16 -50.05
N SER A 396 -12.61 -9.53 -48.87
CA SER A 396 -11.96 -10.05 -47.67
C SER A 396 -12.71 -11.26 -47.05
N GLU A 397 -13.83 -11.71 -47.61
CA GLU A 397 -14.50 -12.94 -47.20
C GLU A 397 -13.87 -14.17 -47.86
N ARG A 398 -13.19 -14.01 -48.98
CA ARG A 398 -12.49 -15.11 -49.67
C ARG A 398 -11.29 -15.56 -48.81
N VAL A 399 -11.17 -16.91 -48.67
CA VAL A 399 -10.11 -17.52 -47.84
C VAL A 399 -8.70 -17.22 -48.35
N ASP A 400 -8.50 -17.16 -49.67
CA ASP A 400 -7.24 -16.86 -50.35
C ASP A 400 -6.86 -15.36 -50.31
N VAL A 401 -7.75 -14.52 -49.77
CA VAL A 401 -7.51 -13.10 -49.52
C VAL A 401 -7.35 -12.83 -48.04
N VAL A 402 -8.26 -13.35 -47.21
CA VAL A 402 -8.28 -13.00 -45.77
C VAL A 402 -7.10 -13.60 -45.02
N GLN A 403 -6.67 -14.84 -45.34
CA GLN A 403 -5.57 -15.45 -44.60
C GLN A 403 -4.22 -14.76 -44.87
N PRO A 404 -3.80 -14.46 -46.12
CA PRO A 404 -2.60 -13.68 -46.36
C PRO A 404 -2.66 -12.24 -45.83
N ALA A 405 -3.85 -11.57 -45.88
CA ALA A 405 -4.01 -10.23 -45.32
C ALA A 405 -3.88 -10.22 -43.80
N LEU A 406 -4.48 -11.20 -43.09
CA LEU A 406 -4.32 -11.36 -41.65
C LEU A 406 -2.86 -11.67 -41.26
N PHE A 407 -2.21 -12.58 -42.02
CA PHE A 407 -0.79 -12.86 -41.79
C PHE A 407 0.03 -11.57 -41.83
N ALA A 408 -0.12 -10.78 -42.92
CA ALA A 408 0.64 -9.53 -43.09
C ALA A 408 0.39 -8.53 -41.94
N VAL A 409 -0.86 -8.36 -41.50
CA VAL A 409 -1.22 -7.48 -40.39
C VAL A 409 -0.62 -7.99 -39.07
N MET A 410 -0.74 -9.30 -38.79
CA MET A 410 -0.23 -9.90 -37.55
C MET A 410 1.29 -9.77 -37.43
N VAL A 411 2.06 -10.10 -38.46
CA VAL A 411 3.53 -10.00 -38.41
C VAL A 411 3.99 -8.55 -38.35
N SER A 412 3.27 -7.64 -38.99
CA SER A 412 3.56 -6.19 -38.91
C SER A 412 3.23 -5.60 -37.53
N LEU A 413 2.14 -6.04 -36.91
CA LEU A 413 1.84 -5.68 -35.51
C LEU A 413 2.91 -6.22 -34.54
N ALA A 414 3.41 -7.44 -34.77
CA ALA A 414 4.50 -8.01 -33.97
C ALA A 414 5.77 -7.14 -34.06
N ARG A 415 6.09 -6.62 -35.27
CA ARG A 415 7.22 -5.68 -35.43
C ARG A 415 6.99 -4.38 -34.68
N VAL A 416 5.78 -3.88 -34.63
CA VAL A 416 5.44 -2.67 -33.85
C VAL A 416 5.65 -2.93 -32.34
N TRP A 417 5.20 -4.08 -31.80
CA TRP A 417 5.44 -4.47 -30.42
C TRP A 417 6.96 -4.58 -30.11
N GLN A 418 7.71 -5.24 -31.00
CA GLN A 418 9.16 -5.38 -30.86
C GLN A 418 9.89 -4.01 -30.93
N ALA A 419 9.45 -3.13 -31.83
CA ALA A 419 9.95 -1.78 -31.94
C ALA A 419 9.63 -0.93 -30.68
N ALA A 420 8.51 -1.20 -30.04
CA ALA A 420 8.14 -0.61 -28.75
C ALA A 420 8.88 -1.24 -27.54
N GLY A 421 9.84 -2.14 -27.78
CA GLY A 421 10.63 -2.79 -26.73
C GLY A 421 10.00 -4.04 -26.13
N VAL A 422 8.77 -4.40 -26.49
CA VAL A 422 8.09 -5.62 -26.01
C VAL A 422 8.41 -6.78 -26.92
N ARG A 423 9.20 -7.73 -26.43
CA ARG A 423 9.62 -8.92 -27.16
C ARG A 423 8.95 -10.16 -26.54
N PRO A 424 8.57 -11.14 -27.35
CA PRO A 424 8.04 -12.39 -26.83
C PRO A 424 9.14 -13.28 -26.28
N ASP A 425 8.88 -13.95 -25.14
CA ASP A 425 9.67 -15.05 -24.59
C ASP A 425 9.24 -16.39 -25.20
N ALA A 426 8.04 -16.46 -25.78
CA ALA A 426 7.54 -17.58 -26.57
C ALA A 426 6.48 -17.08 -27.55
N VAL A 427 6.23 -17.86 -28.61
CA VAL A 427 5.15 -17.61 -29.57
C VAL A 427 4.26 -18.85 -29.69
N VAL A 428 2.95 -18.59 -29.93
CA VAL A 428 1.99 -19.64 -30.24
C VAL A 428 1.03 -19.14 -31.31
N GLY A 429 0.63 -20.00 -32.22
CA GLY A 429 -0.36 -19.71 -33.24
C GLY A 429 -1.56 -20.65 -33.17
N HIS A 430 -2.70 -20.21 -33.63
CA HIS A 430 -3.89 -21.03 -33.82
C HIS A 430 -4.11 -21.31 -35.34
N SER A 431 -4.02 -22.56 -35.76
CA SER A 431 -4.17 -22.90 -37.14
C SER A 431 -3.20 -22.13 -38.06
N GLN A 432 -3.72 -21.36 -39.04
CA GLN A 432 -2.88 -20.50 -39.90
C GLN A 432 -2.06 -19.45 -39.16
N GLY A 433 -2.44 -19.09 -37.91
CA GLY A 433 -1.67 -18.19 -37.08
C GLY A 433 -0.29 -18.73 -36.68
N GLU A 434 -0.09 -20.08 -36.76
CA GLU A 434 1.25 -20.65 -36.53
C GLU A 434 2.26 -20.20 -37.60
N ILE A 435 1.82 -19.84 -38.82
CA ILE A 435 2.70 -19.32 -39.87
C ILE A 435 3.29 -17.96 -39.46
N ALA A 436 2.42 -17.10 -38.92
CA ALA A 436 2.88 -15.82 -38.37
C ALA A 436 3.76 -16.01 -37.14
N ALA A 437 3.41 -16.92 -36.24
CA ALA A 437 4.22 -17.28 -35.07
C ALA A 437 5.60 -17.80 -35.48
N ALA A 438 5.71 -18.70 -36.46
CA ALA A 438 6.97 -19.25 -36.95
C ALA A 438 7.86 -18.17 -37.58
N HIS A 439 7.28 -17.24 -38.34
CA HIS A 439 8.03 -16.09 -38.88
C HIS A 439 8.55 -15.19 -37.76
N VAL A 440 7.72 -14.85 -36.81
CA VAL A 440 8.09 -13.97 -35.67
C VAL A 440 9.12 -14.64 -34.74
N ALA A 441 9.06 -15.97 -34.63
CA ALA A 441 10.10 -16.75 -33.93
C ALA A 441 11.46 -16.78 -34.65
N GLY A 442 11.53 -16.39 -35.93
CA GLY A 442 12.74 -16.48 -36.77
C GLY A 442 12.87 -17.79 -37.53
N ALA A 443 11.98 -18.75 -37.28
CA ALA A 443 11.98 -20.06 -37.91
C ALA A 443 11.72 -20.04 -39.43
N LEU A 444 10.97 -19.08 -39.92
CA LEU A 444 10.70 -18.90 -41.34
C LEU A 444 11.15 -17.53 -41.84
N THR A 445 11.64 -17.46 -43.09
CA THR A 445 11.78 -16.18 -43.79
C THR A 445 10.39 -15.56 -44.06
N LEU A 446 10.35 -14.25 -44.33
CA LEU A 446 9.11 -13.63 -44.77
C LEU A 446 8.57 -14.23 -46.08
N ASP A 447 9.46 -14.52 -47.02
CA ASP A 447 9.15 -15.11 -48.31
C ASP A 447 8.53 -16.51 -48.17
N ASP A 448 9.17 -17.38 -47.33
CA ASP A 448 8.65 -18.73 -47.09
C ASP A 448 7.28 -18.68 -46.38
N ALA A 449 7.14 -17.83 -45.39
CA ALA A 449 5.86 -17.65 -44.64
C ALA A 449 4.77 -17.10 -45.57
N ALA A 450 5.06 -16.11 -46.41
CA ALA A 450 4.17 -15.56 -47.42
C ALA A 450 3.76 -16.62 -48.44
N ARG A 451 4.72 -17.47 -48.92
CA ARG A 451 4.45 -18.59 -49.81
C ARG A 451 3.51 -19.61 -49.15
N ILE A 452 3.80 -20.01 -47.92
CA ILE A 452 2.98 -20.98 -47.17
C ILE A 452 1.56 -20.46 -47.02
N VAL A 453 1.34 -19.24 -46.50
CA VAL A 453 -0.01 -18.72 -46.24
C VAL A 453 -0.82 -18.55 -47.54
N ALA A 454 -0.20 -18.05 -48.61
CA ALA A 454 -0.84 -17.81 -49.88
C ALA A 454 -1.24 -19.12 -50.60
N LEU A 455 -0.31 -20.08 -50.67
CA LEU A 455 -0.57 -21.34 -51.38
C LEU A 455 -1.52 -22.25 -50.59
N ARG A 456 -1.35 -22.29 -49.25
CA ARG A 456 -2.27 -23.02 -48.38
C ARG A 456 -3.70 -22.48 -48.46
N SER A 457 -3.89 -21.16 -48.40
CA SER A 457 -5.23 -20.56 -48.52
C SER A 457 -5.86 -20.76 -49.91
N ARG A 458 -5.03 -20.75 -50.96
CA ARG A 458 -5.48 -21.06 -52.33
C ARG A 458 -5.90 -22.51 -52.47
N ALA A 459 -5.21 -23.47 -51.84
CA ALA A 459 -5.61 -24.87 -51.85
C ALA A 459 -6.95 -25.10 -51.13
N LEU A 460 -7.31 -24.29 -50.15
CA LEU A 460 -8.59 -24.36 -49.47
C LEU A 460 -9.78 -24.01 -50.38
N LEU A 461 -9.59 -23.28 -51.49
CA LEU A 461 -10.65 -23.01 -52.47
C LEU A 461 -11.14 -24.29 -53.11
N ASP A 462 -10.31 -25.33 -53.25
CA ASP A 462 -10.71 -26.63 -53.79
C ASP A 462 -11.63 -27.41 -52.83
N LEU A 463 -11.68 -27.00 -51.56
CA LEU A 463 -12.54 -27.56 -50.52
C LEU A 463 -13.82 -26.73 -50.31
N ALA A 464 -14.02 -25.63 -51.06
CA ALA A 464 -15.17 -24.75 -50.89
C ALA A 464 -16.48 -25.52 -51.17
N GLY A 465 -17.48 -25.36 -50.31
CA GLY A 465 -18.77 -26.04 -50.38
C GLY A 465 -18.78 -27.50 -49.92
N THR A 466 -17.61 -28.11 -49.57
CA THR A 466 -17.56 -29.53 -49.17
C THR A 466 -17.87 -29.76 -47.69
N GLY A 467 -17.84 -28.71 -46.83
CA GLY A 467 -18.06 -28.85 -45.41
C GLY A 467 -18.31 -27.53 -44.73
N GLY A 468 -18.08 -27.47 -43.43
CA GLY A 468 -18.22 -26.27 -42.62
C GLY A 468 -17.62 -26.45 -41.22
N MET A 469 -17.77 -25.41 -40.37
CA MET A 469 -17.34 -25.42 -39.00
C MET A 469 -18.38 -24.80 -38.07
N ALA A 470 -18.43 -25.27 -36.83
CA ALA A 470 -19.30 -24.72 -35.79
C ALA A 470 -18.58 -24.57 -34.46
N SER A 471 -18.81 -23.47 -33.78
CA SER A 471 -18.34 -23.23 -32.41
C SER A 471 -19.39 -23.76 -31.43
N VAL A 472 -18.96 -24.58 -30.48
CA VAL A 472 -19.80 -25.21 -29.47
C VAL A 472 -19.21 -24.85 -28.11
N PRO A 473 -19.91 -24.09 -27.26
CA PRO A 473 -19.42 -23.70 -25.94
C PRO A 473 -19.62 -24.85 -24.94
N LEU A 474 -18.90 -25.92 -25.13
CA LEU A 474 -18.84 -27.14 -24.32
C LEU A 474 -17.39 -27.67 -24.31
N SER A 475 -17.08 -28.49 -23.32
CA SER A 475 -15.81 -29.19 -23.27
C SER A 475 -15.64 -30.19 -24.39
N ALA A 476 -14.37 -30.51 -24.70
CA ALA A 476 -14.06 -31.53 -25.73
C ALA A 476 -14.66 -32.91 -25.41
N ALA A 477 -14.76 -33.27 -24.12
CA ALA A 477 -15.38 -34.52 -23.68
C ALA A 477 -16.89 -34.54 -23.92
N GLU A 478 -17.60 -33.47 -23.60
CA GLU A 478 -19.04 -33.34 -23.84
C GLU A 478 -19.32 -33.33 -25.34
N VAL A 479 -18.52 -32.58 -26.12
CA VAL A 479 -18.66 -32.58 -27.59
C VAL A 479 -18.37 -33.95 -28.18
N ALA A 480 -17.36 -34.68 -27.73
CA ALA A 480 -17.08 -36.04 -28.17
C ALA A 480 -18.28 -36.96 -27.94
N ALA A 481 -18.92 -36.89 -26.78
CA ALA A 481 -20.13 -37.64 -26.47
C ALA A 481 -21.31 -37.24 -27.34
N LEU A 482 -21.45 -35.97 -27.74
CA LEU A 482 -22.46 -35.50 -28.70
C LEU A 482 -22.19 -36.02 -30.11
N LEU A 483 -20.93 -36.25 -30.49
CA LEU A 483 -20.55 -36.75 -31.81
C LEU A 483 -20.62 -38.29 -31.92
N ASP A 484 -20.64 -39.02 -30.80
CA ASP A 484 -20.65 -40.49 -30.76
C ASP A 484 -22.04 -41.08 -31.12
N VAL A 485 -22.54 -40.71 -32.29
CA VAL A 485 -23.82 -41.20 -32.89
C VAL A 485 -23.68 -41.38 -34.39
N PRO A 486 -24.28 -42.43 -35.00
CA PRO A 486 -24.15 -42.69 -36.44
C PRO A 486 -24.53 -41.53 -37.34
N ALA A 487 -25.44 -40.66 -36.91
CA ALA A 487 -25.89 -39.49 -37.69
C ALA A 487 -24.86 -38.34 -37.75
N ARG A 488 -23.68 -38.50 -37.13
CA ARG A 488 -22.62 -37.46 -37.02
C ARG A 488 -21.23 -38.02 -37.33
N GLU A 489 -21.15 -39.14 -38.04
CA GLU A 489 -19.89 -39.83 -38.36
C GLU A 489 -18.93 -39.00 -39.22
N ASN A 490 -19.45 -38.02 -39.97
CA ASN A 490 -18.67 -37.11 -40.81
C ASN A 490 -18.29 -35.80 -40.07
N LEU A 491 -18.54 -35.73 -38.77
CA LEU A 491 -18.12 -34.64 -37.94
C LEU A 491 -16.89 -34.99 -37.07
N GLY A 492 -16.03 -34.02 -36.81
CA GLY A 492 -14.88 -34.20 -35.95
C GLY A 492 -14.55 -32.93 -35.15
N ILE A 493 -13.89 -33.10 -34.03
CA ILE A 493 -13.37 -31.96 -33.26
C ILE A 493 -12.19 -31.37 -34.03
N ALA A 494 -12.35 -30.14 -34.51
CA ALA A 494 -11.36 -29.39 -35.27
C ALA A 494 -10.43 -28.59 -34.37
N ALA A 495 -10.94 -28.01 -33.26
CA ALA A 495 -10.14 -27.28 -32.30
C ALA A 495 -10.70 -27.40 -30.88
N VAL A 496 -9.82 -27.36 -29.88
CA VAL A 496 -10.13 -27.19 -28.47
C VAL A 496 -9.44 -25.91 -28.03
N ASN A 497 -10.21 -24.84 -27.84
CA ASN A 497 -9.66 -23.50 -27.59
C ASN A 497 -9.53 -23.17 -26.10
N ALA A 498 -10.42 -23.73 -25.28
CA ALA A 498 -10.48 -23.55 -23.84
C ALA A 498 -11.26 -24.70 -23.19
N PRO A 499 -11.29 -24.86 -21.87
CA PRO A 499 -12.05 -25.90 -21.16
C PRO A 499 -13.52 -25.99 -21.58
N GLY A 500 -14.16 -24.86 -21.89
CA GLY A 500 -15.55 -24.78 -22.32
C GLY A 500 -15.73 -24.32 -23.79
N SER A 501 -14.72 -24.46 -24.67
CA SER A 501 -14.77 -23.91 -26.03
C SER A 501 -14.18 -24.88 -27.05
N THR A 502 -15.05 -25.51 -27.78
CA THR A 502 -14.70 -26.54 -28.78
C THR A 502 -15.24 -26.16 -30.18
N VAL A 503 -14.47 -26.41 -31.21
CA VAL A 503 -14.89 -26.25 -32.61
C VAL A 503 -15.05 -27.61 -33.25
N VAL A 504 -16.21 -27.83 -33.92
CA VAL A 504 -16.52 -29.03 -34.69
C VAL A 504 -16.48 -28.68 -36.17
N ALA A 505 -15.94 -29.56 -37.01
CA ALA A 505 -15.94 -29.40 -38.46
C ALA A 505 -16.35 -30.69 -39.13
N GLY A 506 -16.90 -30.59 -40.37
CA GLY A 506 -17.33 -31.71 -41.18
C GLY A 506 -18.47 -31.36 -42.12
N ALA A 507 -19.33 -32.34 -42.42
CA ALA A 507 -20.44 -32.18 -43.35
C ALA A 507 -21.41 -31.06 -42.93
N ALA A 508 -21.69 -30.10 -43.80
CA ALA A 508 -22.48 -28.91 -43.51
C ALA A 508 -23.91 -29.19 -43.04
N GLY A 509 -24.52 -30.29 -43.50
CA GLY A 509 -25.86 -30.75 -43.06
C GLY A 509 -25.85 -31.18 -41.61
N GLU A 510 -24.94 -32.10 -41.25
CA GLU A 510 -24.80 -32.67 -39.93
C GLU A 510 -24.40 -31.58 -38.88
N LEU A 511 -23.58 -30.58 -39.31
CA LEU A 511 -23.22 -29.43 -38.45
C LEU A 511 -24.44 -28.57 -38.11
N ARG A 512 -25.33 -28.30 -39.08
CA ARG A 512 -26.57 -27.53 -38.82
C ARG A 512 -27.46 -28.28 -37.84
N GLU A 513 -27.60 -29.58 -38.00
CA GLU A 513 -28.39 -30.44 -37.11
C GLU A 513 -27.76 -30.46 -35.69
N LEU A 514 -26.44 -30.53 -35.58
CA LEU A 514 -25.72 -30.43 -34.31
C LEU A 514 -26.00 -29.09 -33.65
N VAL A 515 -25.84 -27.96 -34.35
CA VAL A 515 -26.07 -26.61 -33.82
C VAL A 515 -27.53 -26.45 -33.38
N ASP A 516 -28.48 -26.92 -34.15
CA ASP A 516 -29.92 -26.86 -33.81
C ASP A 516 -30.25 -27.75 -32.59
N SER A 517 -29.60 -28.90 -32.46
CA SER A 517 -29.73 -29.76 -31.30
C SER A 517 -29.20 -29.06 -30.06
N CYS A 518 -27.95 -28.54 -30.10
CA CYS A 518 -27.34 -27.78 -29.01
C CYS A 518 -28.22 -26.60 -28.55
N ARG A 519 -28.80 -25.86 -29.52
CA ARG A 519 -29.69 -24.73 -29.20
C ARG A 519 -30.98 -25.15 -28.50
N ARG A 520 -31.56 -26.30 -28.88
CA ARG A 520 -32.72 -26.86 -28.18
C ARG A 520 -32.42 -27.25 -26.75
N ASP A 521 -31.20 -27.68 -26.51
CA ASP A 521 -30.69 -28.07 -25.18
C ASP A 521 -30.13 -26.85 -24.39
N GLY A 522 -30.32 -25.62 -24.89
CA GLY A 522 -29.91 -24.39 -24.25
C GLY A 522 -28.43 -23.99 -24.46
N VAL A 523 -27.69 -24.76 -25.26
CA VAL A 523 -26.28 -24.49 -25.58
C VAL A 523 -26.17 -23.53 -26.76
N GLN A 524 -25.46 -22.43 -26.64
CA GLN A 524 -25.34 -21.35 -27.62
C GLN A 524 -24.37 -21.68 -28.79
N ALA A 525 -24.51 -22.82 -29.39
CA ALA A 525 -23.72 -23.21 -30.55
C ALA A 525 -24.05 -22.35 -31.81
N ARG A 526 -23.02 -22.07 -32.62
CA ARG A 526 -23.14 -21.24 -33.82
C ARG A 526 -22.28 -21.76 -34.98
N MET A 527 -22.80 -21.62 -36.22
CA MET A 527 -21.98 -21.84 -37.42
C MET A 527 -20.88 -20.77 -37.51
N ILE A 528 -19.70 -21.17 -37.89
CA ILE A 528 -18.61 -20.27 -38.28
C ILE A 528 -18.78 -19.97 -39.78
N PRO A 529 -18.59 -18.71 -40.23
CA PRO A 529 -18.82 -18.35 -41.66
C PRO A 529 -17.65 -18.81 -42.54
N VAL A 530 -17.50 -20.11 -42.66
CA VAL A 530 -16.61 -20.80 -43.61
C VAL A 530 -17.35 -21.95 -44.27
N ASP A 531 -16.98 -22.28 -45.49
CA ASP A 531 -17.63 -23.30 -46.33
C ASP A 531 -16.75 -24.53 -46.60
N TYR A 532 -15.75 -24.77 -45.75
CA TYR A 532 -14.84 -25.90 -45.78
C TYR A 532 -14.61 -26.45 -44.36
N ALA A 533 -14.17 -27.72 -44.30
CA ALA A 533 -13.91 -28.43 -43.05
C ALA A 533 -12.39 -28.65 -42.81
N SER A 534 -11.68 -27.60 -42.38
CA SER A 534 -10.27 -27.75 -41.97
C SER A 534 -10.13 -28.56 -40.68
N HIS A 535 -8.93 -29.08 -40.43
CA HIS A 535 -8.59 -29.90 -39.25
C HIS A 535 -9.39 -31.20 -39.17
N THR A 536 -9.79 -31.74 -40.32
CA THR A 536 -10.50 -32.99 -40.46
C THR A 536 -9.97 -33.80 -41.67
N PRO A 537 -10.42 -35.06 -41.90
CA PRO A 537 -10.04 -35.83 -43.07
C PRO A 537 -10.39 -35.20 -44.44
N TYR A 538 -11.32 -34.23 -44.49
CA TYR A 538 -11.65 -33.50 -45.73
C TYR A 538 -10.44 -32.82 -46.39
N VAL A 539 -9.42 -32.43 -45.55
CA VAL A 539 -8.19 -31.81 -46.04
C VAL A 539 -7.30 -32.76 -46.85
N GLU A 540 -7.50 -34.06 -46.75
CA GLU A 540 -6.70 -35.05 -47.48
C GLU A 540 -6.77 -34.87 -49.00
N ALA A 541 -7.88 -34.31 -49.50
CA ALA A 541 -8.08 -34.02 -50.93
C ALA A 541 -7.06 -33.03 -51.52
N VAL A 542 -6.45 -32.16 -50.66
CA VAL A 542 -5.45 -31.17 -51.12
C VAL A 542 -4.03 -31.54 -50.73
N ARG A 543 -3.78 -32.74 -50.21
CA ARG A 543 -2.48 -33.17 -49.66
C ARG A 543 -1.35 -33.13 -50.70
N GLU A 544 -1.59 -33.76 -51.87
CA GLU A 544 -0.55 -33.86 -52.92
C GLU A 544 -0.19 -32.47 -53.43
N ARG A 545 -1.18 -31.66 -53.74
CA ARG A 545 -1.00 -30.28 -54.18
C ARG A 545 -0.19 -29.45 -53.14
N LEU A 546 -0.56 -29.49 -51.86
CA LEU A 546 0.19 -28.76 -50.83
C LEU A 546 1.62 -29.27 -50.68
N SER A 547 1.88 -30.56 -50.81
CA SER A 547 3.21 -31.13 -50.77
C SER A 547 4.08 -30.64 -51.92
N GLU A 548 3.56 -30.48 -53.11
CA GLU A 548 4.23 -29.91 -54.26
C GLU A 548 4.45 -28.41 -54.12
N ASP A 549 3.38 -27.66 -53.75
CA ASP A 549 3.41 -26.21 -53.59
C ASP A 549 4.35 -25.74 -52.52
N LEU A 550 4.53 -26.51 -51.44
CA LEU A 550 5.38 -26.21 -50.32
C LEU A 550 6.76 -26.93 -50.34
N ALA A 551 7.05 -27.62 -51.44
CA ALA A 551 8.38 -28.21 -51.61
C ALA A 551 9.45 -27.12 -51.61
N GLY A 552 10.55 -27.35 -50.84
CA GLY A 552 11.66 -26.42 -50.72
C GLY A 552 11.52 -25.32 -49.66
N ILE A 553 10.50 -25.35 -48.82
CA ILE A 553 10.46 -24.55 -47.59
C ILE A 553 11.65 -24.99 -46.70
N ALA A 554 12.46 -24.01 -46.31
CA ALA A 554 13.71 -24.25 -45.55
C ALA A 554 13.67 -23.56 -44.19
N PRO A 555 13.12 -24.23 -43.16
CA PRO A 555 13.06 -23.67 -41.82
C PRO A 555 14.45 -23.43 -41.22
N ARG A 556 14.56 -22.50 -40.27
CA ARG A 556 15.80 -22.10 -39.60
C ARG A 556 15.67 -22.31 -38.10
N PRO A 557 16.78 -22.38 -37.36
CA PRO A 557 16.74 -22.30 -35.90
C PRO A 557 15.98 -21.05 -35.45
N ALA A 558 15.05 -21.20 -34.52
CA ALA A 558 14.25 -20.10 -33.99
C ALA A 558 15.02 -19.31 -32.93
N ASP A 559 14.88 -17.98 -32.94
CA ASP A 559 15.37 -17.08 -31.90
C ASP A 559 14.50 -17.11 -30.63
N VAL A 560 13.23 -17.48 -30.79
CA VAL A 560 12.20 -17.53 -29.75
C VAL A 560 11.51 -18.88 -29.77
N PRO A 561 11.27 -19.54 -28.62
CA PRO A 561 10.55 -20.81 -28.53
C PRO A 561 9.19 -20.76 -29.23
N PHE A 562 8.96 -21.70 -30.15
CA PHE A 562 7.71 -21.86 -30.88
C PHE A 562 6.93 -23.02 -30.29
N TYR A 563 5.72 -22.73 -29.77
CA TYR A 563 4.79 -23.73 -29.26
C TYR A 563 3.76 -24.10 -30.31
N SER A 564 3.78 -25.36 -30.71
CA SER A 564 2.86 -25.88 -31.74
C SER A 564 1.55 -26.34 -31.12
N THR A 565 0.44 -25.97 -31.71
CA THR A 565 -0.90 -26.48 -31.36
C THR A 565 -1.21 -27.83 -31.99
N VAL A 566 -0.36 -28.37 -32.87
CA VAL A 566 -0.42 -29.73 -33.38
C VAL A 566 0.02 -30.72 -32.29
N GLY A 567 1.17 -30.46 -31.67
CA GLY A 567 1.76 -31.32 -30.64
C GLY A 567 1.42 -30.91 -29.20
N ALA A 568 0.94 -29.70 -28.98
CA ALA A 568 0.72 -29.07 -27.68
C ALA A 568 2.02 -28.94 -26.83
N ALA A 569 3.12 -28.65 -27.50
CA ALA A 569 4.46 -28.59 -26.91
C ALA A 569 5.37 -27.66 -27.73
N PRO A 570 6.51 -27.21 -27.18
CA PRO A 570 7.55 -26.57 -27.98
C PRO A 570 8.06 -27.55 -29.05
N VAL A 571 8.29 -27.02 -30.23
CA VAL A 571 8.75 -27.79 -31.39
C VAL A 571 10.06 -27.22 -31.89
N ASP A 572 10.98 -28.13 -32.30
CA ASP A 572 12.20 -27.74 -32.98
C ASP A 572 11.85 -27.03 -34.30
N ALA A 573 12.36 -25.83 -34.45
CA ALA A 573 12.05 -25.00 -35.60
C ALA A 573 12.41 -25.66 -36.95
N GLU A 574 13.42 -26.52 -37.00
CA GLU A 574 13.85 -27.26 -38.18
C GLU A 574 12.78 -28.25 -38.67
N ALA A 575 11.81 -28.62 -37.82
CA ALA A 575 10.72 -29.51 -38.20
C ALA A 575 9.56 -28.78 -38.92
N LEU A 576 9.61 -27.43 -39.06
CA LEU A 576 8.53 -26.63 -39.66
C LEU A 576 8.59 -26.59 -41.19
N ASP A 577 8.85 -27.74 -41.83
CA ASP A 577 8.96 -27.94 -43.27
C ASP A 577 7.58 -27.96 -43.96
N GLY A 578 7.53 -28.18 -45.26
CA GLY A 578 6.31 -28.27 -46.04
C GLY A 578 5.35 -29.36 -45.55
N ALA A 579 5.84 -30.50 -45.03
CA ALA A 579 5.01 -31.57 -44.49
C ALA A 579 4.36 -31.18 -43.15
N TYR A 580 5.07 -30.39 -42.35
CA TYR A 580 4.47 -29.82 -41.13
C TYR A 580 3.24 -28.95 -41.41
N TRP A 581 3.28 -28.12 -42.44
CA TRP A 581 2.19 -27.19 -42.76
C TRP A 581 0.95 -27.92 -43.32
N TYR A 582 1.12 -29.07 -43.97
CA TYR A 582 0.01 -29.95 -44.23
C TYR A 582 -0.55 -30.59 -42.94
N THR A 583 0.34 -31.05 -42.05
CA THR A 583 -0.07 -31.64 -40.77
C THR A 583 -0.82 -30.63 -39.90
N ASN A 584 -0.35 -29.36 -39.85
CA ASN A 584 -1.03 -28.26 -39.18
C ASN A 584 -2.46 -28.05 -39.72
N LEU A 585 -2.66 -28.07 -41.02
CA LEU A 585 -3.97 -27.90 -41.62
C LEU A 585 -4.91 -29.11 -41.39
N ARG A 586 -4.33 -30.32 -41.26
CA ARG A 586 -5.08 -31.59 -41.15
C ARG A 586 -5.42 -31.95 -39.69
N SER A 587 -4.54 -31.65 -38.76
CA SER A 587 -4.64 -32.07 -37.37
C SER A 587 -5.52 -31.13 -36.53
N ARG A 588 -6.15 -31.70 -35.50
CA ARG A 588 -6.91 -30.92 -34.52
C ARG A 588 -6.02 -29.86 -33.85
N VAL A 589 -6.51 -28.65 -33.73
CA VAL A 589 -5.82 -27.57 -32.99
C VAL A 589 -5.99 -27.78 -31.47
N ARG A 590 -4.89 -28.04 -30.77
CA ARG A 590 -4.84 -28.31 -29.32
C ARG A 590 -4.46 -27.05 -28.55
N PHE A 591 -5.23 -25.96 -28.72
CA PHE A 591 -4.86 -24.64 -28.22
C PHE A 591 -4.95 -24.53 -26.69
N ASP A 592 -5.98 -25.11 -26.03
CA ASP A 592 -6.09 -25.18 -24.57
C ASP A 592 -4.88 -25.90 -23.94
N GLU A 593 -4.52 -27.09 -24.49
CA GLU A 593 -3.40 -27.87 -24.01
C GLU A 593 -2.07 -27.11 -24.17
N THR A 594 -1.90 -26.37 -25.28
CA THR A 594 -0.72 -25.55 -25.53
C THR A 594 -0.64 -24.34 -24.57
N THR A 595 -1.79 -23.71 -24.29
CA THR A 595 -1.89 -22.62 -23.30
C THR A 595 -1.52 -23.11 -21.91
N ARG A 596 -1.96 -24.31 -21.52
CA ARG A 596 -1.59 -24.95 -20.25
C ARG A 596 -0.09 -25.22 -20.18
N ALA A 597 0.53 -25.70 -21.26
CA ALA A 597 1.97 -25.92 -21.31
C ALA A 597 2.74 -24.59 -21.13
N LEU A 598 2.33 -23.51 -21.82
CA LEU A 598 2.95 -22.19 -21.66
C LEU A 598 2.81 -21.66 -20.23
N LEU A 599 1.65 -21.85 -19.58
CA LEU A 599 1.45 -21.47 -18.17
C LEU A 599 2.32 -22.30 -17.22
N ALA A 600 2.47 -23.61 -17.47
CA ALA A 600 3.33 -24.50 -16.69
C ALA A 600 4.81 -24.11 -16.81
N ASP A 601 5.23 -23.60 -17.97
CA ASP A 601 6.59 -23.09 -18.20
C ASP A 601 6.81 -21.67 -17.66
N GLY A 602 5.82 -21.12 -16.93
CA GLY A 602 5.92 -19.86 -16.18
C GLY A 602 5.66 -18.60 -17.02
N HIS A 603 5.04 -18.71 -18.20
CA HIS A 603 4.59 -17.55 -18.95
C HIS A 603 3.35 -16.95 -18.28
N SER A 604 3.30 -15.61 -18.17
CA SER A 604 2.26 -14.93 -17.39
C SER A 604 1.56 -13.77 -18.10
N LEU A 605 2.05 -13.37 -19.29
CA LEU A 605 1.45 -12.32 -20.10
C LEU A 605 1.25 -12.81 -21.54
N PHE A 606 -0.01 -12.92 -21.97
CA PHE A 606 -0.40 -13.34 -23.30
C PHE A 606 -0.91 -12.14 -24.10
N ILE A 607 -0.22 -11.79 -25.17
CA ILE A 607 -0.58 -10.69 -26.07
C ILE A 607 -1.07 -11.27 -27.38
N GLU A 608 -2.36 -11.17 -27.65
CA GLU A 608 -2.88 -11.54 -28.96
C GLU A 608 -2.56 -10.45 -29.98
N VAL A 609 -1.65 -10.81 -30.88
CA VAL A 609 -1.15 -9.92 -31.93
C VAL A 609 -2.05 -10.03 -33.15
N SER A 610 -3.13 -9.24 -33.11
CA SER A 610 -4.19 -9.35 -34.14
C SER A 610 -4.94 -8.03 -34.32
N PRO A 611 -5.65 -7.84 -35.44
CA PRO A 611 -6.52 -6.67 -35.68
C PRO A 611 -7.79 -6.67 -34.81
N HIS A 612 -8.17 -7.82 -34.22
CA HIS A 612 -9.27 -7.96 -33.28
C HIS A 612 -9.07 -9.23 -32.43
N PRO A 613 -9.16 -9.16 -31.07
CA PRO A 613 -8.93 -10.32 -30.23
C PRO A 613 -10.06 -11.35 -30.36
N VAL A 614 -9.68 -12.59 -30.63
CA VAL A 614 -10.58 -13.74 -30.71
C VAL A 614 -10.15 -14.90 -29.81
N LEU A 615 -8.90 -14.90 -29.34
CA LEU A 615 -8.32 -15.92 -28.46
C LEU A 615 -8.09 -15.41 -27.02
N THR A 616 -8.19 -14.12 -26.76
CA THR A 616 -7.98 -13.59 -25.40
C THR A 616 -8.98 -14.18 -24.40
N VAL A 617 -10.24 -14.39 -24.78
CA VAL A 617 -11.25 -15.02 -23.91
C VAL A 617 -10.90 -16.48 -23.65
N PRO A 618 -10.67 -17.34 -24.68
CA PRO A 618 -10.21 -18.71 -24.48
C PRO A 618 -8.95 -18.83 -23.60
N VAL A 619 -7.94 -17.98 -23.81
CA VAL A 619 -6.74 -17.97 -22.97
C VAL A 619 -7.08 -17.63 -21.53
N GLN A 620 -7.95 -16.62 -21.30
CA GLN A 620 -8.35 -16.23 -19.95
C GLN A 620 -9.15 -17.35 -19.26
N GLU A 621 -10.05 -18.05 -19.98
CA GLU A 621 -10.77 -19.20 -19.43
C GLU A 621 -9.82 -20.32 -18.97
N THR A 622 -8.75 -20.61 -19.74
CA THR A 622 -7.72 -21.59 -19.33
C THR A 622 -6.92 -21.10 -18.12
N ILE A 623 -6.59 -19.80 -18.06
CA ILE A 623 -5.92 -19.18 -16.92
C ILE A 623 -6.77 -19.32 -15.65
N ASP A 624 -8.07 -19.00 -15.75
CA ASP A 624 -9.02 -19.03 -14.63
C ASP A 624 -9.27 -20.47 -14.16
N ASP A 625 -9.37 -21.44 -15.07
CA ASP A 625 -9.53 -22.87 -14.79
C ASP A 625 -8.34 -23.42 -13.96
N LEU A 626 -7.13 -22.95 -14.25
CA LEU A 626 -5.92 -23.31 -13.50
C LEU A 626 -5.70 -22.49 -12.24
N GLY A 627 -6.48 -21.43 -12.02
CA GLY A 627 -6.24 -20.47 -10.92
C GLY A 627 -4.90 -19.75 -11.03
N ALA A 628 -4.37 -19.59 -12.26
CA ALA A 628 -3.05 -19.00 -12.51
C ALA A 628 -3.11 -17.46 -12.45
N THR A 629 -2.02 -16.85 -11.98
CA THR A 629 -1.88 -15.37 -11.98
C THR A 629 -1.29 -14.87 -13.29
N ALA A 630 -1.96 -15.14 -14.40
CA ALA A 630 -1.57 -14.66 -15.72
C ALA A 630 -2.65 -13.73 -16.30
N ARG A 631 -2.33 -13.04 -17.39
CA ARG A 631 -3.25 -12.10 -18.07
C ARG A 631 -3.16 -12.25 -19.58
N ALA A 632 -4.33 -12.08 -20.24
CA ALA A 632 -4.42 -12.04 -21.69
C ALA A 632 -5.06 -10.73 -22.17
N HIS A 633 -4.47 -10.10 -23.18
CA HIS A 633 -5.05 -8.93 -23.82
C HIS A 633 -4.74 -8.90 -25.33
N GLY A 634 -5.52 -8.12 -26.10
CA GLY A 634 -5.33 -7.98 -27.53
C GLY A 634 -4.53 -6.76 -27.92
N THR A 635 -4.21 -6.63 -29.20
CA THR A 635 -3.49 -5.49 -29.78
C THR A 635 -4.44 -4.41 -30.27
N LEU A 636 -5.26 -4.72 -31.27
CA LEU A 636 -6.26 -3.79 -31.81
C LEU A 636 -7.67 -4.30 -31.51
N ARG A 637 -8.69 -3.57 -31.94
CA ARG A 637 -10.09 -3.94 -31.78
C ARG A 637 -10.86 -3.55 -33.07
N ARG A 638 -11.89 -4.29 -33.41
CA ARG A 638 -12.76 -3.95 -34.53
C ARG A 638 -13.24 -2.50 -34.41
N ASP A 639 -13.16 -1.76 -35.49
CA ASP A 639 -13.47 -0.33 -35.60
C ASP A 639 -12.58 0.59 -34.75
N HIS A 640 -11.54 0.04 -34.10
CA HIS A 640 -10.52 0.75 -33.30
C HIS A 640 -9.11 0.25 -33.69
N GLY A 641 -8.75 0.46 -34.95
CA GLY A 641 -7.42 0.14 -35.49
C GLY A 641 -6.48 1.35 -35.50
N ASP A 642 -6.66 2.26 -34.56
CA ASP A 642 -5.99 3.54 -34.48
C ASP A 642 -4.83 3.56 -33.44
N PRO A 643 -3.98 4.58 -33.45
CA PRO A 643 -2.90 4.74 -32.49
C PRO A 643 -3.34 4.72 -31.03
N THR A 644 -4.51 5.25 -30.71
CA THR A 644 -5.03 5.33 -29.34
C THR A 644 -5.23 3.92 -28.77
N ARG A 645 -5.79 3.00 -29.58
CA ARG A 645 -5.97 1.62 -29.14
C ARG A 645 -4.62 0.92 -28.94
N LEU A 646 -3.67 1.11 -29.87
CA LEU A 646 -2.32 0.54 -29.75
C LEU A 646 -1.61 1.04 -28.48
N LEU A 647 -1.65 2.35 -28.22
CA LEU A 647 -1.07 2.92 -27.00
C LEU A 647 -1.75 2.41 -25.72
N THR A 648 -3.07 2.19 -25.79
CA THR A 648 -3.81 1.55 -24.68
C THR A 648 -3.32 0.12 -24.47
N SER A 649 -3.10 -0.66 -25.54
CA SER A 649 -2.59 -2.02 -25.43
C SER A 649 -1.16 -2.10 -24.89
N LEU A 650 -0.29 -1.15 -25.29
CA LEU A 650 1.04 -0.99 -24.71
C LEU A 650 0.97 -0.64 -23.22
N ALA A 651 0.03 0.20 -22.84
CA ALA A 651 -0.23 0.55 -21.44
C ALA A 651 -0.80 -0.66 -20.67
N GLU A 652 -1.69 -1.45 -21.25
CA GLU A 652 -2.20 -2.72 -20.69
C GLU A 652 -1.06 -3.71 -20.44
N ALA A 653 -0.14 -3.86 -21.40
CA ALA A 653 1.05 -4.69 -21.23
C ALA A 653 1.97 -4.16 -20.11
N HIS A 654 2.19 -2.84 -20.05
CA HIS A 654 3.02 -2.20 -19.02
C HIS A 654 2.47 -2.43 -17.62
N VAL A 655 1.18 -2.24 -17.40
CA VAL A 655 0.59 -2.42 -16.07
C VAL A 655 0.54 -3.89 -15.65
N ASN A 656 0.68 -4.82 -16.59
CA ASN A 656 0.73 -6.26 -16.36
C ASN A 656 2.17 -6.82 -16.40
N GLY A 657 3.21 -5.97 -16.39
CA GLY A 657 4.59 -6.39 -16.16
C GLY A 657 5.53 -6.39 -17.35
N ALA A 658 5.04 -6.10 -18.57
CA ALA A 658 5.93 -5.81 -19.69
C ALA A 658 6.70 -4.50 -19.46
N ALA A 659 7.82 -4.35 -20.14
CA ALA A 659 8.68 -3.16 -20.08
C ALA A 659 8.80 -2.51 -21.48
N PRO A 660 7.78 -1.77 -21.95
CA PRO A 660 7.90 -1.01 -23.18
C PRO A 660 9.03 0.01 -23.11
N ASP A 661 9.68 0.25 -24.21
CA ASP A 661 10.66 1.32 -24.37
C ASP A 661 9.92 2.66 -24.58
N TRP A 662 9.63 3.31 -23.47
CA TRP A 662 8.88 4.57 -23.50
C TRP A 662 9.62 5.69 -24.21
N ALA A 663 10.97 5.62 -24.39
CA ALA A 663 11.73 6.59 -25.13
C ALA A 663 11.33 6.61 -26.62
N ARG A 664 10.95 5.45 -27.14
CA ARG A 664 10.49 5.31 -28.54
C ARG A 664 8.99 5.57 -28.71
N ILE A 665 8.24 5.61 -27.61
CA ILE A 665 6.77 5.77 -27.61
C ILE A 665 6.39 7.22 -27.26
N VAL A 666 7.04 7.80 -26.26
CA VAL A 666 6.84 9.18 -25.81
C VAL A 666 8.12 9.98 -26.11
N PRO A 667 8.23 10.58 -27.29
CA PRO A 667 9.44 11.29 -27.68
C PRO A 667 9.75 12.43 -26.72
N GLY A 668 11.04 12.69 -26.53
CA GLY A 668 11.53 13.74 -25.66
C GLY A 668 11.09 15.12 -26.16
N SER A 669 10.68 15.98 -25.21
CA SER A 669 10.62 17.42 -25.43
C SER A 669 11.93 18.03 -24.95
N ALA A 670 12.52 18.91 -25.74
CA ALA A 670 13.66 19.75 -25.33
C ALA A 670 13.25 20.81 -24.27
N ALA A 671 11.98 20.80 -23.84
CA ALA A 671 11.46 21.72 -22.86
C ALA A 671 12.05 21.48 -21.47
N ALA A 672 12.03 22.51 -20.64
CA ALA A 672 12.58 22.50 -19.29
C ALA A 672 12.01 21.32 -18.47
N ARG A 673 12.89 20.58 -17.77
CA ARG A 673 12.52 19.50 -16.86
C ARG A 673 11.47 19.98 -15.85
N LEU A 674 10.30 19.36 -15.87
CA LEU A 674 9.19 19.71 -14.98
C LEU A 674 9.47 19.22 -13.54
N ALA A 675 9.16 20.06 -12.56
CA ALA A 675 9.22 19.67 -11.16
C ALA A 675 7.93 18.94 -10.73
N LEU A 676 7.68 17.75 -11.29
CA LEU A 676 6.51 16.95 -10.93
C LEU A 676 6.48 16.63 -9.41
N PRO A 677 5.29 16.42 -8.82
CA PRO A 677 5.16 16.04 -7.42
C PRO A 677 6.00 14.81 -7.06
N THR A 678 6.61 14.85 -5.88
CA THR A 678 7.40 13.72 -5.36
C THR A 678 6.50 12.55 -4.96
N TYR A 679 7.13 11.38 -4.70
CA TYR A 679 6.42 10.17 -4.27
C TYR A 679 5.57 10.44 -3.00
N PRO A 680 4.31 9.96 -2.95
CA PRO A 680 3.45 10.13 -1.79
C PRO A 680 3.75 9.05 -0.74
N PHE A 681 4.76 9.28 0.08
CA PHE A 681 5.05 8.36 1.18
C PHE A 681 3.86 8.24 2.12
N ALA A 682 3.52 7.02 2.53
CA ALA A 682 2.55 6.76 3.58
C ALA A 682 3.18 7.15 4.92
N GLY A 683 2.80 8.32 5.44
CA GLY A 683 3.29 8.82 6.72
C GLY A 683 2.62 8.06 7.85
N GLU A 684 3.37 7.25 8.59
CA GLU A 684 2.97 6.74 9.90
C GLU A 684 3.60 7.60 10.99
N ARG A 685 2.90 7.73 12.11
CA ARG A 685 3.43 8.48 13.25
C ARG A 685 4.37 7.58 14.06
N TYR A 686 5.67 7.67 13.81
CA TYR A 686 6.73 7.00 14.59
C TYR A 686 7.22 7.83 15.79
N TRP A 687 6.37 8.70 16.34
CA TRP A 687 6.74 9.44 17.52
C TRP A 687 6.85 8.45 18.69
N PRO A 688 8.02 8.33 19.36
CA PRO A 688 8.10 7.50 20.54
C PRO A 688 7.14 8.08 21.55
N ASP A 689 6.14 7.29 21.92
CA ASP A 689 5.35 7.62 23.07
C ASP A 689 6.32 7.76 24.25
N ALA A 690 6.25 8.87 24.97
CA ALA A 690 6.90 8.94 26.25
C ALA A 690 6.35 7.75 27.05
N VAL A 691 7.12 6.68 27.15
CA VAL A 691 6.96 5.73 28.24
C VAL A 691 7.12 6.66 29.45
N GLY A 692 6.00 6.97 30.11
CA GLY A 692 6.05 7.72 31.35
C GLY A 692 7.01 6.91 32.21
N ALA A 693 8.24 7.37 32.37
CA ALA A 693 9.06 6.91 33.44
C ALA A 693 8.18 7.21 34.66
N ALA A 694 7.60 6.14 35.21
CA ALA A 694 7.00 6.23 36.55
C ALA A 694 8.11 6.86 37.39
N GLY A 695 7.93 8.14 37.69
CA GLY A 695 8.89 8.82 38.57
C GLY A 695 9.02 7.90 39.76
N ASP A 696 10.24 7.69 40.28
CA ASP A 696 10.45 6.81 41.43
C ASP A 696 9.48 7.28 42.54
N VAL A 697 8.37 6.53 42.69
CA VAL A 697 7.29 6.86 43.63
C VAL A 697 7.85 7.01 45.06
N ARG A 698 9.03 6.42 45.31
CA ARG A 698 9.79 6.57 46.61
C ARG A 698 10.25 7.99 46.84
N SER A 699 10.53 8.76 45.77
CA SER A 699 10.87 10.18 45.89
C SER A 699 9.70 11.03 46.38
N ALA A 700 8.48 10.55 46.21
CA ALA A 700 7.26 11.16 46.75
C ALA A 700 6.85 10.60 48.14
N GLY A 701 7.70 9.77 48.79
CA GLY A 701 7.40 9.14 50.08
C GLY A 701 6.44 7.98 50.02
N LEU A 702 6.22 7.40 48.83
CA LEU A 702 5.35 6.23 48.61
C LEU A 702 6.19 4.97 48.43
N GLY A 703 5.68 3.81 48.83
CA GLY A 703 6.25 2.50 48.47
C GLY A 703 5.98 2.14 47.04
N SER A 704 6.82 1.29 46.40
CA SER A 704 6.48 0.64 45.11
C SER A 704 5.51 -0.47 45.38
N ALA A 705 4.41 -0.55 44.60
CA ALA A 705 3.49 -1.65 44.70
C ALA A 705 4.03 -2.92 44.01
N ASP A 706 5.06 -2.82 43.18
CA ASP A 706 5.70 -3.92 42.46
C ASP A 706 4.72 -4.77 41.67
N HIS A 707 3.70 -4.13 41.05
CA HIS A 707 2.63 -4.76 40.30
C HIS A 707 2.33 -4.04 39.00
N PRO A 708 2.10 -4.73 37.85
CA PRO A 708 1.92 -4.05 36.55
C PRO A 708 0.76 -3.06 36.47
N LEU A 709 -0.32 -3.29 37.25
CA LEU A 709 -1.53 -2.43 37.25
C LEU A 709 -1.52 -1.39 38.40
N LEU A 710 -0.59 -1.50 39.38
CA LEU A 710 -0.49 -0.62 40.55
C LEU A 710 0.93 -0.05 40.64
N ALA A 711 1.06 1.26 40.68
CA ALA A 711 2.35 1.94 40.71
C ALA A 711 2.89 2.15 42.13
N ALA A 712 2.03 2.47 43.07
CA ALA A 712 2.40 2.91 44.40
C ALA A 712 1.56 2.28 45.50
N GLU A 713 2.19 2.12 46.69
CA GLU A 713 1.49 1.73 47.92
C GLU A 713 1.82 2.73 49.06
N THR A 714 0.91 2.85 50.00
CA THR A 714 1.12 3.60 51.22
C THR A 714 0.28 3.04 52.37
N VAL A 715 0.89 3.04 53.56
CA VAL A 715 0.17 2.73 54.80
C VAL A 715 -0.46 4.01 55.32
N LEU A 716 -1.74 3.96 55.66
CA LEU A 716 -2.44 5.13 56.22
C LEU A 716 -1.95 5.41 57.64
N ALA A 717 -1.61 6.69 57.91
CA ALA A 717 -0.94 7.08 59.15
C ALA A 717 -1.78 6.87 60.42
N ASP A 718 -3.09 6.80 60.29
CA ASP A 718 -4.04 6.53 61.37
C ASP A 718 -4.20 5.02 61.68
N GLY A 719 -3.44 4.17 60.98
CA GLY A 719 -3.57 2.73 61.11
C GLY A 719 -4.82 2.16 60.50
N ALA A 720 -5.61 2.97 59.77
CA ALA A 720 -6.88 2.56 59.18
C ALA A 720 -6.72 1.63 58.00
N GLY A 721 -5.47 1.37 57.51
CA GLY A 721 -5.26 0.39 56.43
C GLY A 721 -4.15 0.74 55.44
N HIS A 722 -4.23 0.13 54.26
CA HIS A 722 -3.29 0.30 53.14
C HIS A 722 -4.03 0.82 51.91
N LEU A 723 -3.36 1.70 51.18
CA LEU A 723 -3.82 2.22 49.88
C LEU A 723 -2.81 1.86 48.81
N PHE A 724 -3.30 1.21 47.75
CA PHE A 724 -2.56 1.01 46.51
C PHE A 724 -3.16 1.88 45.40
N SER A 725 -2.33 2.46 44.58
CA SER A 725 -2.78 3.35 43.51
C SER A 725 -2.08 3.03 42.19
N GLY A 726 -2.84 3.11 41.08
CA GLY A 726 -2.36 2.90 39.73
C GLY A 726 -3.08 3.74 38.70
N ARG A 727 -2.61 3.64 37.46
CA ARG A 727 -3.20 4.33 36.29
C ARG A 727 -3.34 3.33 35.16
N LEU A 728 -4.55 3.10 34.69
CA LEU A 728 -4.86 2.15 33.60
C LEU A 728 -5.22 2.92 32.32
N SER A 729 -4.68 2.49 31.18
CA SER A 729 -5.09 2.93 29.86
C SER A 729 -4.77 1.85 28.83
N LEU A 730 -5.47 1.82 27.71
CA LEU A 730 -5.16 0.90 26.60
C LEU A 730 -3.79 1.19 25.97
N LYS A 731 -3.27 2.39 26.16
CA LYS A 731 -1.93 2.78 25.71
C LYS A 731 -0.82 2.12 26.50
N THR A 732 -0.95 2.01 27.83
CA THR A 732 0.06 1.42 28.72
C THR A 732 -0.18 -0.05 29.00
N HIS A 733 -1.43 -0.51 28.86
CA HIS A 733 -1.89 -1.88 29.12
C HIS A 733 -2.64 -2.40 27.89
N GLY A 734 -1.96 -2.40 26.71
CA GLY A 734 -2.56 -2.73 25.42
C GLY A 734 -3.22 -4.12 25.35
N TRP A 735 -2.75 -5.07 26.19
CA TRP A 735 -3.33 -6.41 26.27
C TRP A 735 -4.80 -6.40 26.73
N LEU A 736 -5.26 -5.39 27.48
CA LEU A 736 -6.66 -5.25 27.91
C LEU A 736 -7.62 -5.04 26.74
N ALA A 737 -7.14 -4.55 25.60
CA ALA A 737 -7.96 -4.37 24.40
C ALA A 737 -8.54 -5.68 23.84
N GLY A 738 -7.93 -6.82 24.19
CA GLY A 738 -8.41 -8.15 23.82
C GLY A 738 -9.62 -8.66 24.62
N HIS A 739 -10.16 -7.91 25.58
CA HIS A 739 -11.33 -8.30 26.35
C HIS A 739 -12.52 -7.37 26.08
N VAL A 740 -13.42 -7.80 25.20
CA VAL A 740 -14.54 -6.98 24.69
C VAL A 740 -15.89 -7.60 25.04
N VAL A 741 -16.77 -6.78 25.59
CA VAL A 741 -18.16 -7.15 25.92
C VAL A 741 -19.10 -6.17 25.22
N HIS A 742 -19.96 -6.65 24.30
CA HIS A 742 -20.87 -5.81 23.49
C HIS A 742 -20.18 -4.57 22.92
N ASP A 743 -19.09 -4.80 22.15
CA ASP A 743 -18.29 -3.77 21.46
C ASP A 743 -17.57 -2.76 22.39
N THR A 744 -17.53 -3.03 23.70
CA THR A 744 -16.87 -2.18 24.69
C THR A 744 -15.72 -2.94 25.35
N VAL A 745 -14.52 -2.38 25.35
CA VAL A 745 -13.38 -2.90 26.09
C VAL A 745 -13.63 -2.67 27.58
N ILE A 746 -13.68 -3.75 28.39
CA ILE A 746 -13.80 -3.67 29.84
C ILE A 746 -12.65 -4.40 30.52
N VAL A 747 -12.26 -3.91 31.69
CA VAL A 747 -11.28 -4.61 32.54
C VAL A 747 -11.88 -5.96 32.96
N PRO A 748 -11.20 -7.10 32.74
CA PRO A 748 -11.73 -8.42 33.05
C PRO A 748 -11.91 -8.61 34.58
N ALA A 749 -12.91 -9.39 34.97
CA ALA A 749 -13.19 -9.72 36.36
C ALA A 749 -11.99 -10.34 37.06
N THR A 750 -11.20 -11.12 36.36
CA THR A 750 -9.96 -11.76 36.81
C THR A 750 -8.87 -10.74 37.17
N ALA A 751 -8.85 -9.56 36.53
CA ALA A 751 -7.93 -8.49 36.93
C ALA A 751 -8.31 -7.89 38.28
N PHE A 752 -9.58 -7.78 38.62
CA PHE A 752 -10.00 -7.35 39.98
C PHE A 752 -9.64 -8.38 41.04
N ALA A 753 -9.77 -9.69 40.72
CA ALA A 753 -9.34 -10.77 41.61
C ALA A 753 -7.83 -10.73 41.83
N GLU A 754 -7.04 -10.51 40.77
CA GLU A 754 -5.57 -10.35 40.85
C GLU A 754 -5.16 -9.14 41.68
N LEU A 755 -5.80 -7.98 41.49
CA LEU A 755 -5.54 -6.77 42.29
C LEU A 755 -5.85 -7.00 43.78
N ALA A 756 -6.91 -7.75 44.08
CA ALA A 756 -7.28 -8.09 45.45
C ALA A 756 -6.30 -9.10 46.09
N LEU A 757 -5.87 -10.11 45.34
CA LEU A 757 -4.83 -11.06 45.76
C LEU A 757 -3.51 -10.39 46.04
N HIS A 758 -3.05 -9.52 45.14
CA HIS A 758 -1.82 -8.77 45.34
C HIS A 758 -1.89 -7.93 46.63
N ALA A 759 -2.97 -7.15 46.78
CA ALA A 759 -3.17 -6.33 47.99
C ALA A 759 -3.27 -7.18 49.24
N ALA A 760 -3.94 -8.35 49.20
CA ALA A 760 -3.99 -9.31 50.30
C ALA A 760 -2.60 -9.75 50.73
N HIS A 761 -1.78 -10.23 49.80
CA HIS A 761 -0.43 -10.72 50.08
C HIS A 761 0.46 -9.61 50.68
N ARG A 762 0.33 -8.37 50.17
CA ARG A 762 1.09 -7.22 50.70
C ARG A 762 0.74 -6.87 52.15
N VAL A 763 -0.48 -7.16 52.62
CA VAL A 763 -0.91 -6.92 54.00
C VAL A 763 -0.86 -8.17 54.88
N GLY A 764 -0.26 -9.28 54.41
CA GLY A 764 -0.07 -10.53 55.18
C GLY A 764 -1.32 -11.42 55.19
N CYS A 765 -2.29 -11.23 54.31
CA CYS A 765 -3.43 -12.13 54.11
C CYS A 765 -3.10 -13.20 53.10
N ALA A 766 -3.63 -14.42 53.30
CA ALA A 766 -3.33 -15.59 52.47
C ALA A 766 -4.37 -15.82 51.33
N GLN A 767 -5.56 -15.19 51.42
CA GLN A 767 -6.63 -15.38 50.44
C GLN A 767 -7.51 -14.15 50.31
N VAL A 768 -8.28 -14.12 49.21
CA VAL A 768 -9.48 -13.30 49.06
C VAL A 768 -10.66 -14.16 49.50
N ALA A 769 -11.17 -13.92 50.72
CA ALA A 769 -12.28 -14.69 51.29
C ALA A 769 -13.59 -14.45 50.53
N GLU A 770 -13.86 -13.18 50.17
CA GLU A 770 -14.96 -12.78 49.29
C GLU A 770 -14.59 -11.51 48.51
N LEU A 771 -14.98 -11.49 47.23
CA LEU A 771 -14.90 -10.29 46.39
C LEU A 771 -16.14 -10.22 45.50
N THR A 772 -16.97 -9.19 45.72
CA THR A 772 -18.21 -8.95 44.94
C THR A 772 -18.01 -7.77 44.01
N LEU A 773 -18.21 -8.00 42.70
CA LEU A 773 -18.13 -6.98 41.64
C LEU A 773 -19.42 -6.18 41.60
N GLN A 774 -19.32 -4.86 41.56
CA GLN A 774 -20.45 -3.92 41.61
C GLN A 774 -20.70 -3.22 40.30
N ALA A 775 -19.65 -2.78 39.58
CA ALA A 775 -19.73 -2.09 38.31
C ALA A 775 -18.58 -2.50 37.37
N PRO A 776 -18.85 -2.67 36.06
CA PRO A 776 -17.78 -2.87 35.08
C PRO A 776 -16.91 -1.63 34.96
N LEU A 777 -15.62 -1.78 34.57
CA LEU A 777 -14.69 -0.69 34.28
C LEU A 777 -14.41 -0.65 32.80
N PRO A 778 -15.07 0.24 32.02
CA PRO A 778 -14.78 0.41 30.59
C PRO A 778 -13.50 1.22 30.39
N LEU A 779 -12.72 0.84 29.36
CA LEU A 779 -11.54 1.56 28.91
C LEU A 779 -11.72 2.01 27.47
N ARG A 780 -11.44 3.29 27.17
CA ARG A 780 -11.47 3.85 25.82
C ARG A 780 -10.06 4.15 25.32
N GLU A 781 -9.87 4.11 23.98
CA GLU A 781 -8.54 4.23 23.36
C GLU A 781 -7.72 5.44 23.79
N ARG A 782 -8.37 6.56 24.07
CA ARG A 782 -7.70 7.84 24.39
C ARG A 782 -7.85 8.27 25.84
N GLU A 783 -8.51 7.47 26.64
CA GLU A 783 -8.80 7.80 28.04
C GLU A 783 -7.92 6.95 28.97
N ALA A 784 -7.60 7.50 30.14
CA ALA A 784 -6.98 6.76 31.23
C ALA A 784 -7.85 6.87 32.49
N VAL A 785 -7.72 5.89 33.38
CA VAL A 785 -8.39 5.90 34.67
C VAL A 785 -7.38 5.75 35.79
N ARG A 786 -7.60 6.46 36.87
CA ARG A 786 -6.89 6.20 38.14
C ARG A 786 -7.62 5.09 38.85
N ILE A 787 -6.89 4.09 39.33
CA ILE A 787 -7.42 2.98 40.13
C ILE A 787 -6.85 3.07 41.56
N GLN A 788 -7.68 2.75 42.54
CA GLN A 788 -7.26 2.60 43.94
C GLN A 788 -7.78 1.28 44.48
N VAL A 789 -6.92 0.57 45.20
CA VAL A 789 -7.27 -0.58 46.04
C VAL A 789 -7.03 -0.17 47.49
N ILE A 790 -8.08 -0.26 48.28
CA ILE A 790 -8.06 0.13 49.71
C ILE A 790 -8.26 -1.14 50.55
N VAL A 791 -7.32 -1.46 51.43
CA VAL A 791 -7.46 -2.52 52.42
C VAL A 791 -7.55 -1.89 53.81
N GLY A 792 -8.66 -2.11 54.49
CA GLY A 792 -8.93 -1.54 55.83
C GLY A 792 -8.16 -2.22 56.95
N ALA A 793 -8.43 -1.76 58.16
CA ALA A 793 -7.86 -2.37 59.38
C ALA A 793 -8.33 -3.83 59.57
N ALA A 794 -7.47 -4.63 60.21
CA ALA A 794 -7.84 -5.99 60.58
C ALA A 794 -8.91 -6.03 61.67
N ASP A 795 -9.85 -6.92 61.56
CA ASP A 795 -10.77 -7.23 62.65
C ASP A 795 -10.11 -8.21 63.68
N PRO A 796 -10.82 -8.64 64.71
CA PRO A 796 -10.26 -9.55 65.71
C PRO A 796 -9.82 -10.92 65.18
N ASP A 797 -10.40 -11.38 64.07
CA ASP A 797 -10.04 -12.64 63.45
C ASP A 797 -8.93 -12.45 62.38
N GLY A 798 -8.46 -11.24 62.19
CA GLY A 798 -7.43 -10.86 61.21
C GLY A 798 -7.95 -10.56 59.83
N ASP A 799 -9.22 -10.66 59.55
CA ASP A 799 -9.87 -10.37 58.32
C ASP A 799 -9.85 -8.84 58.04
N ARG A 800 -9.70 -8.45 56.75
CA ARG A 800 -9.66 -7.03 56.37
C ARG A 800 -10.63 -6.73 55.23
N PRO A 801 -11.41 -5.65 55.34
CA PRO A 801 -12.25 -5.22 54.23
C PRO A 801 -11.36 -4.71 53.10
N ILE A 802 -11.76 -5.00 51.85
CA ILE A 802 -11.10 -4.52 50.64
C ILE A 802 -12.08 -3.82 49.72
N GLY A 803 -11.67 -2.75 49.05
CA GLY A 803 -12.45 -2.05 48.04
C GLY A 803 -11.58 -1.62 46.87
N ILE A 804 -12.11 -1.77 45.64
CA ILE A 804 -11.46 -1.35 44.40
C ILE A 804 -12.28 -0.28 43.72
N HIS A 805 -11.67 0.86 43.46
CA HIS A 805 -12.33 2.05 42.97
C HIS A 805 -11.57 2.64 41.77
N SER A 806 -12.30 3.28 40.84
CA SER A 806 -11.66 4.10 39.80
C SER A 806 -12.32 5.45 39.60
N ARG A 807 -11.57 6.36 38.95
CA ARG A 807 -12.10 7.60 38.40
C ARG A 807 -11.35 7.96 37.11
N PRO A 808 -11.94 8.75 36.20
CA PRO A 808 -11.22 9.27 35.04
C PRO A 808 -9.95 10.02 35.44
N ASP A 809 -8.86 9.86 34.63
CA ASP A 809 -7.62 10.59 34.78
C ASP A 809 -7.63 11.75 33.79
N ASP A 810 -8.26 12.87 34.19
CA ASP A 810 -8.37 14.08 33.38
C ASP A 810 -7.38 15.13 33.89
N ASP A 811 -6.38 15.47 33.05
CA ASP A 811 -5.33 16.43 33.40
C ASP A 811 -5.82 17.90 33.43
N GLU A 812 -7.00 18.22 32.84
CA GLU A 812 -7.54 19.58 32.72
C GLU A 812 -8.59 19.92 33.79
N ALA A 813 -9.20 18.94 34.41
CA ALA A 813 -10.13 19.22 35.50
C ALA A 813 -9.37 19.45 36.80
N THR A 814 -9.70 20.53 37.50
CA THR A 814 -9.35 20.72 38.93
C THR A 814 -9.73 19.43 39.65
N SER A 815 -8.76 18.61 39.98
CA SER A 815 -8.86 17.17 40.29
C SER A 815 -9.62 16.85 41.60
N GLY A 816 -10.45 17.76 42.14
CA GLY A 816 -11.21 17.63 43.39
C GLY A 816 -12.61 17.08 43.25
N ASP A 817 -13.29 17.28 42.15
CA ASP A 817 -14.76 17.17 42.06
C ASP A 817 -15.33 15.90 41.38
N LEU A 818 -14.48 15.02 40.78
CA LEU A 818 -15.00 13.79 40.16
C LEU A 818 -15.18 12.68 41.19
N PRO A 819 -16.36 12.07 41.32
CA PRO A 819 -16.60 10.99 42.27
C PRO A 819 -15.86 9.72 41.91
N TRP A 820 -15.43 8.95 42.91
CA TRP A 820 -14.92 7.60 42.73
C TRP A 820 -16.07 6.61 42.46
N THR A 821 -15.89 5.72 41.50
CA THR A 821 -16.79 4.61 41.22
C THR A 821 -16.26 3.36 41.89
N ALA A 822 -17.07 2.69 42.73
CA ALA A 822 -16.72 1.40 43.32
C ALA A 822 -16.97 0.29 42.28
N HIS A 823 -15.94 -0.53 42.02
CA HIS A 823 -16.00 -1.65 41.09
C HIS A 823 -16.06 -2.98 41.80
N ALA A 824 -15.41 -3.12 42.94
CA ALA A 824 -15.45 -4.33 43.75
C ALA A 824 -15.31 -4.01 45.23
N THR A 825 -15.95 -4.83 46.05
CA THR A 825 -15.80 -4.79 47.51
C THR A 825 -15.75 -6.22 48.03
N GLY A 826 -15.04 -6.44 49.15
CA GLY A 826 -14.86 -7.78 49.70
C GLY A 826 -14.09 -7.83 50.99
N VAL A 827 -13.60 -9.00 51.29
CA VAL A 827 -12.81 -9.31 52.50
C VAL A 827 -11.61 -10.15 52.09
N VAL A 828 -10.44 -9.82 52.62
CA VAL A 828 -9.21 -10.63 52.56
C VAL A 828 -8.88 -11.20 53.92
N SER A 829 -8.38 -12.45 53.96
CA SER A 829 -8.23 -13.24 55.20
C SER A 829 -6.81 -13.83 55.34
N PRO A 830 -6.24 -13.87 56.57
CA PRO A 830 -4.96 -14.51 56.81
C PRO A 830 -5.08 -16.06 56.77
N HIS A 831 -6.29 -16.62 56.78
CA HIS A 831 -6.52 -18.05 56.82
C HIS A 831 -6.49 -18.62 55.38
N PRO A 832 -5.54 -19.51 55.01
CA PRO A 832 -5.46 -20.02 53.65
C PRO A 832 -6.56 -21.04 53.34
N VAL A 833 -7.04 -21.04 52.07
CA VAL A 833 -7.81 -22.19 51.55
C VAL A 833 -6.85 -23.34 51.30
N PRO A 834 -7.17 -24.55 51.77
CA PRO A 834 -6.37 -25.75 51.46
C PRO A 834 -6.25 -25.94 49.93
N ALA A 835 -5.07 -26.30 49.48
CA ALA A 835 -4.88 -26.71 48.10
C ALA A 835 -5.64 -28.01 47.80
N ASP A 836 -6.19 -28.10 46.60
CA ASP A 836 -6.79 -29.37 46.13
C ASP A 836 -5.70 -30.44 45.95
N GLU A 837 -6.09 -31.74 46.02
CA GLU A 837 -5.16 -32.84 45.78
C GLU A 837 -4.63 -32.84 44.35
N PRO A 838 -3.34 -33.12 44.14
CA PRO A 838 -2.73 -33.15 42.82
C PRO A 838 -3.42 -34.12 41.86
N VAL A 839 -3.64 -33.71 40.60
CA VAL A 839 -4.23 -34.57 39.57
C VAL A 839 -3.13 -35.14 38.69
N THR A 840 -2.72 -36.37 38.97
CA THR A 840 -1.58 -37.04 38.32
C THR A 840 -1.90 -37.64 36.94
N THR A 841 -3.18 -37.91 36.63
CA THR A 841 -3.61 -38.45 35.33
C THR A 841 -4.37 -37.39 34.56
N TRP A 842 -3.85 -37.02 33.39
CA TRP A 842 -4.44 -35.96 32.56
C TRP A 842 -4.54 -36.34 31.08
N PRO A 843 -5.66 -36.12 30.37
CA PRO A 843 -6.98 -35.87 31.00
C PRO A 843 -7.44 -37.04 31.89
N PRO A 844 -8.40 -36.83 32.80
CA PRO A 844 -8.88 -37.90 33.65
C PRO A 844 -9.42 -39.09 32.85
N ALA A 845 -9.23 -40.30 33.38
CA ALA A 845 -9.64 -41.53 32.69
C ALA A 845 -11.16 -41.54 32.45
N GLY A 846 -11.58 -41.70 31.17
CA GLY A 846 -12.98 -41.69 30.78
C GLY A 846 -13.55 -40.30 30.48
N ALA A 847 -12.76 -39.23 30.49
CA ALA A 847 -13.19 -37.92 30.08
C ALA A 847 -13.44 -37.86 28.56
N THR A 848 -14.54 -37.23 28.14
CA THR A 848 -14.93 -37.06 26.73
C THR A 848 -14.37 -35.77 26.20
N PRO A 849 -13.63 -35.77 25.08
CA PRO A 849 -13.08 -34.54 24.50
C PRO A 849 -14.19 -33.61 23.96
N LEU A 850 -14.00 -32.30 24.14
CA LEU A 850 -14.85 -31.23 23.63
C LEU A 850 -14.02 -30.39 22.64
N LYS A 851 -14.71 -29.75 21.70
CA LYS A 851 -14.03 -28.89 20.74
C LYS A 851 -13.82 -27.48 21.31
N ALA A 852 -12.60 -27.18 21.70
CA ALA A 852 -12.23 -25.87 22.29
C ALA A 852 -12.61 -24.65 21.41
N ALA A 853 -12.53 -24.78 20.09
CA ALA A 853 -12.90 -23.70 19.15
C ALA A 853 -14.40 -23.31 19.27
N GLU A 854 -15.30 -24.28 19.54
CA GLU A 854 -16.72 -23.99 19.72
C GLU A 854 -17.00 -23.07 20.92
N ALA A 855 -16.10 -23.03 21.93
CA ALA A 855 -16.25 -22.13 23.06
C ALA A 855 -16.25 -20.66 22.62
N TYR A 856 -15.32 -20.26 21.76
CA TYR A 856 -15.22 -18.88 21.30
C TYR A 856 -16.36 -18.50 20.36
N GLU A 857 -16.89 -19.41 19.54
CA GLU A 857 -18.07 -19.18 18.72
C GLU A 857 -19.30 -18.92 19.58
N ARG A 858 -19.51 -19.74 20.64
CA ARG A 858 -20.62 -19.58 21.59
C ARG A 858 -20.49 -18.30 22.42
N LEU A 859 -19.28 -17.94 22.86
CA LEU A 859 -19.01 -16.71 23.59
C LEU A 859 -19.27 -15.48 22.69
N GLY A 860 -18.83 -15.53 21.43
CA GLY A 860 -19.11 -14.50 20.45
C GLY A 860 -20.59 -14.29 20.17
N ALA A 861 -21.37 -15.38 20.11
CA ALA A 861 -22.82 -15.33 19.91
C ALA A 861 -23.58 -14.61 21.04
N ILE A 862 -23.04 -14.60 22.27
CA ILE A 862 -23.60 -13.88 23.42
C ILE A 862 -22.95 -12.52 23.70
N GLY A 863 -22.12 -12.00 22.76
CA GLY A 863 -21.52 -10.68 22.83
C GLY A 863 -20.20 -10.60 23.61
N LEU A 864 -19.51 -11.73 23.83
CA LEU A 864 -18.17 -11.76 24.42
C LEU A 864 -17.14 -12.02 23.31
N ALA A 865 -16.34 -11.01 22.96
CA ALA A 865 -15.32 -11.11 21.95
C ALA A 865 -13.90 -11.02 22.58
N TYR A 866 -13.07 -12.00 22.24
CA TYR A 866 -11.73 -12.13 22.79
C TYR A 866 -10.67 -12.00 21.69
N GLY A 867 -9.62 -11.21 21.98
CA GLY A 867 -8.39 -11.10 21.19
C GLY A 867 -7.19 -11.66 21.96
N SER A 868 -6.02 -11.71 21.33
CA SER A 868 -4.79 -12.04 22.04
C SER A 868 -4.54 -11.03 23.18
N PRO A 869 -4.17 -11.45 24.40
CA PRO A 869 -3.77 -12.80 24.83
C PRO A 869 -4.89 -13.67 25.44
N PHE A 870 -6.16 -13.29 25.34
CA PHE A 870 -7.27 -14.01 25.98
C PHE A 870 -7.70 -15.30 25.24
N LEU A 871 -7.21 -15.54 24.03
CA LEU A 871 -7.49 -16.76 23.26
C LEU A 871 -6.61 -17.93 23.72
N GLY A 872 -6.65 -18.22 25.02
CA GLY A 872 -5.75 -19.19 25.66
C GLY A 872 -6.27 -20.63 25.75
N LEU A 873 -7.56 -20.92 25.51
CA LEU A 873 -8.12 -22.27 25.61
C LEU A 873 -7.62 -23.15 24.46
N ARG A 874 -6.86 -24.21 24.81
CA ARG A 874 -6.22 -25.11 23.85
C ARG A 874 -6.97 -26.44 23.70
N ALA A 875 -7.39 -27.04 24.80
CA ALA A 875 -8.11 -28.31 24.80
C ALA A 875 -9.15 -28.35 25.93
N ALA A 876 -10.19 -29.12 25.75
CA ALA A 876 -11.25 -29.25 26.74
C ALA A 876 -11.84 -30.69 26.78
N TRP A 877 -12.28 -31.12 27.95
CA TRP A 877 -12.92 -32.43 28.17
C TRP A 877 -14.04 -32.29 29.20
N ARG A 878 -14.95 -33.30 29.23
CA ARG A 878 -16.01 -33.43 30.22
C ARG A 878 -15.96 -34.82 30.88
N GLN A 879 -16.13 -34.85 32.19
CA GLN A 879 -16.33 -36.08 32.93
C GLN A 879 -17.43 -35.85 33.99
N GLY A 880 -18.64 -36.39 33.74
CA GLY A 880 -19.81 -36.09 34.57
C GLY A 880 -20.16 -34.59 34.49
N ASP A 881 -20.26 -33.94 35.64
CA ASP A 881 -20.53 -32.50 35.76
C ASP A 881 -19.26 -31.64 35.77
N ASP A 882 -18.08 -32.27 35.81
CA ASP A 882 -16.80 -31.58 35.80
C ASP A 882 -16.33 -31.29 34.36
N LEU A 883 -15.78 -30.08 34.12
CA LEU A 883 -15.08 -29.72 32.91
C LEU A 883 -13.59 -29.64 33.19
N TYR A 884 -12.81 -30.09 32.22
CA TYR A 884 -11.36 -30.01 32.24
C TYR A 884 -10.85 -29.23 31.04
N ALA A 885 -9.82 -28.43 31.23
CA ALA A 885 -9.25 -27.63 30.11
C ALA A 885 -7.73 -27.48 30.25
N GLU A 886 -7.08 -27.31 29.14
CA GLU A 886 -5.72 -26.78 29.05
C GLU A 886 -5.77 -25.36 28.49
N VAL A 887 -5.14 -24.41 29.20
CA VAL A 887 -5.05 -23.04 28.83
C VAL A 887 -3.61 -22.57 28.84
N GLU A 888 -3.25 -21.70 27.92
CA GLU A 888 -1.87 -21.23 27.70
C GLU A 888 -1.87 -19.79 27.18
N LEU A 889 -0.96 -18.96 27.70
CA LEU A 889 -0.70 -17.64 27.14
C LEU A 889 0.11 -17.74 25.85
N PRO A 890 -0.09 -16.82 24.89
CA PRO A 890 0.79 -16.71 23.72
C PRO A 890 2.24 -16.40 24.13
N ASP A 891 3.19 -16.86 23.29
CA ASP A 891 4.61 -16.55 23.48
C ASP A 891 4.85 -15.04 23.56
N GLY A 892 5.73 -14.62 24.49
CA GLY A 892 6.14 -13.23 24.65
C GLY A 892 5.22 -12.37 25.54
N VAL A 893 4.17 -12.91 26.14
CA VAL A 893 3.36 -12.21 27.15
C VAL A 893 4.16 -12.11 28.46
N ASP A 894 4.36 -10.88 28.93
CA ASP A 894 5.05 -10.62 30.20
C ASP A 894 4.13 -10.97 31.38
N THR A 895 4.50 -11.95 32.18
CA THR A 895 3.78 -12.37 33.39
C THR A 895 4.41 -11.82 34.67
N GLY A 896 5.50 -11.07 34.55
CA GLY A 896 6.22 -10.51 35.69
C GLY A 896 5.33 -9.57 36.54
N GLY A 897 5.39 -9.75 37.86
CA GLY A 897 4.63 -8.93 38.82
C GLY A 897 3.17 -9.33 39.03
N PHE A 898 2.63 -10.28 38.27
CA PHE A 898 1.32 -10.91 38.54
C PHE A 898 1.48 -12.17 39.39
N ALA A 899 0.59 -12.35 40.36
CA ALA A 899 0.47 -13.66 41.02
C ALA A 899 -0.08 -14.71 40.02
N LEU A 900 -1.11 -14.33 39.26
CA LEU A 900 -1.64 -15.10 38.14
C LEU A 900 -2.13 -14.14 37.04
N HIS A 901 -1.53 -14.19 35.85
CA HIS A 901 -1.87 -13.24 34.79
C HIS A 901 -3.37 -13.26 34.46
N PRO A 902 -4.07 -12.09 34.45
CA PRO A 902 -5.53 -12.05 34.31
C PRO A 902 -6.08 -12.73 33.05
N ALA A 903 -5.36 -12.63 31.93
CA ALA A 903 -5.79 -13.26 30.69
C ALA A 903 -5.71 -14.80 30.74
N LEU A 904 -4.76 -15.36 31.52
CA LEU A 904 -4.67 -16.82 31.73
C LEU A 904 -5.82 -17.33 32.62
N SER A 905 -6.11 -16.60 33.71
CA SER A 905 -7.25 -16.89 34.59
C SER A 905 -8.59 -16.75 33.89
N ASP A 906 -8.71 -15.79 32.98
CA ASP A 906 -9.93 -15.57 32.20
C ASP A 906 -10.12 -16.69 31.17
N ALA A 907 -9.05 -17.11 30.49
CA ALA A 907 -9.08 -18.25 29.57
C ALA A 907 -9.53 -19.57 30.26
N ALA A 908 -9.21 -19.71 31.56
CA ALA A 908 -9.68 -20.86 32.36
C ALA A 908 -11.21 -20.88 32.53
N LEU A 909 -11.88 -19.74 32.47
CA LEU A 909 -13.33 -19.61 32.54
C LEU A 909 -14.02 -19.91 31.21
N HIS A 910 -13.33 -19.80 30.09
CA HIS A 910 -13.92 -19.96 28.76
C HIS A 910 -14.49 -21.39 28.53
N VAL A 911 -13.98 -22.39 29.23
CA VAL A 911 -14.51 -23.75 29.13
C VAL A 911 -15.97 -23.82 29.59
N THR A 912 -16.46 -22.86 30.41
CA THR A 912 -17.87 -22.83 30.85
C THR A 912 -18.84 -22.71 29.67
N ALA A 913 -18.43 -22.10 28.54
CA ALA A 913 -19.22 -22.04 27.31
C ALA A 913 -19.54 -23.42 26.72
N LEU A 914 -18.82 -24.47 27.14
CA LEU A 914 -19.02 -25.86 26.72
C LEU A 914 -19.83 -26.66 27.73
N ALA A 915 -20.34 -26.05 28.82
CA ALA A 915 -21.02 -26.76 29.93
C ALA A 915 -22.36 -27.40 29.55
N GLY A 916 -23.12 -26.89 28.57
CA GLY A 916 -24.39 -27.41 28.11
C GLY A 916 -25.00 -26.64 26.95
N ASP A 917 -26.13 -27.14 26.42
CA ASP A 917 -26.87 -26.51 25.33
C ASP A 917 -27.96 -25.51 25.81
N ASP A 918 -28.20 -25.42 27.11
CA ASP A 918 -29.27 -24.60 27.72
C ASP A 918 -28.77 -23.19 28.06
N HIS A 919 -28.32 -22.42 27.03
CA HIS A 919 -28.01 -21.03 27.21
C HIS A 919 -29.22 -20.20 26.81
N ASP A 920 -29.73 -19.38 27.77
CA ASP A 920 -30.82 -18.42 27.57
C ASP A 920 -30.43 -17.23 26.62
N GLY A 921 -29.29 -17.34 25.94
CA GLY A 921 -28.73 -16.33 25.02
C GLY A 921 -28.26 -15.04 25.71
N ARG A 922 -28.13 -15.02 27.02
CA ARG A 922 -27.71 -13.86 27.79
C ARG A 922 -26.23 -13.90 28.14
N THR A 923 -25.55 -12.75 27.97
CA THR A 923 -24.19 -12.57 28.44
C THR A 923 -24.14 -12.71 29.96
N ARG A 924 -23.31 -13.61 30.48
CA ARG A 924 -23.08 -13.81 31.92
C ARG A 924 -21.67 -13.36 32.26
N LEU A 925 -21.52 -12.61 33.35
CA LEU A 925 -20.24 -12.10 33.83
C LEU A 925 -19.99 -12.60 35.25
N PRO A 926 -18.70 -12.81 35.64
CA PRO A 926 -18.32 -13.04 37.03
C PRO A 926 -18.89 -11.96 37.94
N PHE A 927 -19.48 -12.39 39.08
CA PHE A 927 -20.13 -11.49 40.04
C PHE A 927 -19.53 -11.57 41.44
N THR A 928 -19.38 -12.75 42.00
CA THR A 928 -18.78 -12.92 43.32
C THR A 928 -17.77 -14.05 43.32
N TRP A 929 -16.58 -13.75 43.80
CA TRP A 929 -15.50 -14.72 44.04
C TRP A 929 -15.45 -15.05 45.51
N ARG A 930 -15.23 -16.34 45.88
CA ARG A 930 -15.05 -16.78 47.25
C ARG A 930 -13.89 -17.74 47.34
N GLY A 931 -13.10 -17.61 48.39
CA GLY A 931 -11.99 -18.50 48.71
C GLY A 931 -10.96 -18.57 47.56
N VAL A 932 -10.43 -17.41 47.17
CA VAL A 932 -9.41 -17.32 46.10
C VAL A 932 -8.04 -17.32 46.73
N SER A 933 -7.29 -18.39 46.51
CA SER A 933 -5.90 -18.55 46.99
C SER A 933 -4.97 -18.94 45.84
N VAL A 934 -3.75 -18.39 45.87
CA VAL A 934 -2.67 -18.73 44.93
C VAL A 934 -1.59 -19.48 45.68
N HIS A 935 -1.21 -20.66 45.19
CA HIS A 935 -0.23 -21.56 45.79
C HIS A 935 1.13 -21.52 45.10
N ALA A 936 1.14 -21.14 43.78
CA ALA A 936 2.33 -20.96 42.97
C ALA A 936 2.15 -19.78 42.01
N VAL A 937 3.21 -19.04 41.73
CA VAL A 937 3.22 -17.83 40.87
C VAL A 937 4.00 -18.07 39.58
N GLY A 938 3.74 -17.25 38.53
CA GLY A 938 4.52 -17.28 37.31
C GLY A 938 4.07 -18.32 36.27
N ALA A 939 2.90 -18.90 36.43
CA ALA A 939 2.34 -19.85 35.46
C ALA A 939 2.01 -19.15 34.13
N THR A 940 2.43 -19.79 33.01
CA THR A 940 2.08 -19.35 31.62
C THR A 940 1.10 -20.33 30.98
N ALA A 941 0.95 -21.52 31.53
CA ALA A 941 0.01 -22.55 31.13
C ALA A 941 -0.61 -23.20 32.35
N LEU A 942 -1.87 -23.61 32.23
CA LEU A 942 -2.60 -24.26 33.32
C LEU A 942 -3.42 -25.45 32.80
N ARG A 943 -3.51 -26.48 33.67
CA ARG A 943 -4.58 -27.47 33.65
C ARG A 943 -5.69 -27.01 34.58
N VAL A 944 -6.90 -26.98 34.07
CA VAL A 944 -8.08 -26.44 34.75
C VAL A 944 -9.06 -27.57 35.04
N ARG A 945 -9.50 -27.74 36.27
CA ARG A 945 -10.70 -28.48 36.64
C ARG A 945 -11.75 -27.51 37.10
N LEU A 946 -12.88 -27.47 36.41
CA LEU A 946 -14.02 -26.63 36.71
C LEU A 946 -15.19 -27.53 37.17
N ARG A 947 -15.66 -27.32 38.36
CA ARG A 947 -16.77 -28.05 38.98
C ARG A 947 -18.04 -27.20 38.97
N LEU A 948 -19.10 -27.70 38.40
CA LEU A 948 -20.42 -27.05 38.47
C LEU A 948 -21.06 -27.33 39.84
N THR A 949 -21.03 -26.35 40.75
CA THR A 949 -21.56 -26.47 42.11
C THR A 949 -22.99 -25.93 42.25
N GLY A 950 -23.52 -25.33 41.21
CA GLY A 950 -24.87 -24.76 41.12
C GLY A 950 -25.18 -24.23 39.72
N PRO A 951 -26.40 -23.77 39.46
CA PRO A 951 -26.82 -23.30 38.14
C PRO A 951 -26.01 -22.10 37.64
N ASP A 952 -25.51 -21.26 38.54
CA ASP A 952 -24.73 -20.05 38.22
C ASP A 952 -23.44 -19.98 39.03
N THR A 953 -22.98 -21.13 39.60
CA THR A 953 -21.82 -21.18 40.49
C THR A 953 -20.84 -22.29 40.08
N VAL A 954 -19.57 -21.95 40.00
CA VAL A 954 -18.49 -22.91 39.65
C VAL A 954 -17.34 -22.82 40.66
N GLY A 955 -16.70 -23.95 40.93
CA GLY A 955 -15.42 -23.98 41.64
C GLY A 955 -14.30 -24.28 40.66
N LEU A 956 -13.12 -23.74 40.87
CA LEU A 956 -11.95 -23.90 39.99
C LEU A 956 -10.75 -24.45 40.78
N SER A 957 -10.11 -25.46 40.24
CA SER A 957 -8.78 -25.91 40.62
C SER A 957 -7.86 -25.71 39.45
N LEU A 958 -6.87 -24.86 39.62
CA LEU A 958 -5.87 -24.50 38.60
C LEU A 958 -4.56 -25.19 38.96
N MET A 959 -3.99 -25.94 38.03
CA MET A 959 -2.83 -26.79 38.25
C MET A 959 -1.79 -26.52 37.15
N ASP A 960 -0.55 -26.83 37.43
CA ASP A 960 0.53 -26.85 36.45
C ASP A 960 0.50 -28.09 35.54
N ALA A 961 1.48 -28.25 34.68
CA ALA A 961 1.61 -29.38 33.77
C ALA A 961 1.91 -30.71 34.48
N ALA A 962 2.40 -30.67 35.71
CA ALA A 962 2.62 -31.85 36.53
C ALA A 962 1.35 -32.28 37.34
N GLY A 963 0.36 -31.39 37.38
CA GLY A 963 -0.88 -31.54 38.14
C GLY A 963 -0.79 -30.99 39.58
N GLU A 964 0.30 -30.24 39.89
CA GLU A 964 0.45 -29.58 41.19
C GLU A 964 -0.41 -28.30 41.25
N PRO A 965 -1.02 -27.99 42.42
CA PRO A 965 -1.91 -26.87 42.58
C PRO A 965 -1.20 -25.50 42.36
N VAL A 966 -1.76 -24.64 41.47
CA VAL A 966 -1.32 -23.28 41.25
C VAL A 966 -2.26 -22.30 41.94
N ALA A 967 -3.57 -22.50 41.81
CA ALA A 967 -4.54 -21.64 42.47
C ALA A 967 -5.88 -22.38 42.67
N THR A 968 -6.62 -21.98 43.70
CA THR A 968 -7.95 -22.52 44.01
C THR A 968 -8.97 -21.41 44.11
N VAL A 969 -10.14 -21.60 43.56
CA VAL A 969 -11.34 -20.75 43.75
C VAL A 969 -12.45 -21.64 44.24
N GLU A 970 -12.86 -21.48 45.52
CA GLU A 970 -13.90 -22.34 46.10
C GLU A 970 -15.24 -22.16 45.39
N ALA A 971 -15.63 -20.93 45.11
CA ALA A 971 -16.83 -20.62 44.38
C ALA A 971 -16.72 -19.29 43.58
N LEU A 972 -17.08 -19.34 42.32
CA LEU A 972 -17.33 -18.20 41.48
C LEU A 972 -18.78 -18.18 41.01
N THR A 973 -19.54 -17.15 41.39
CA THR A 973 -20.91 -16.96 40.94
C THR A 973 -20.95 -15.99 39.75
N VAL A 974 -21.62 -16.40 38.67
CA VAL A 974 -21.85 -15.56 37.49
C VAL A 974 -23.28 -15.01 37.47
N ARG A 975 -23.47 -13.85 36.86
CA ARG A 975 -24.82 -13.26 36.70
C ARG A 975 -25.07 -12.78 35.29
N PRO A 976 -26.30 -12.87 34.77
CA PRO A 976 -26.67 -12.28 33.47
C PRO A 976 -26.55 -10.76 33.49
N LEU A 977 -25.92 -10.22 32.44
CA LEU A 977 -25.79 -8.79 32.24
C LEU A 977 -27.15 -8.22 31.79
N GLY A 978 -27.73 -7.26 32.55
CA GLY A 978 -28.98 -6.58 32.18
C GLY A 978 -28.74 -5.65 30.99
N ALA A 979 -29.59 -5.73 29.96
CA ALA A 979 -29.48 -4.99 28.69
C ALA A 979 -29.38 -3.44 28.81
N GLN A 980 -29.64 -2.86 29.96
CA GLN A 980 -29.57 -1.41 30.18
C GLN A 980 -28.25 -0.92 30.81
N ARG A 981 -27.30 -1.80 31.18
CA ARG A 981 -26.11 -1.40 31.96
C ARG A 981 -24.85 -1.14 31.17
N VAL A 982 -24.75 -1.52 29.93
CA VAL A 982 -23.53 -1.29 29.12
C VAL A 982 -23.64 -0.02 28.25
N SER A 983 -24.88 0.33 27.81
CA SER A 983 -25.13 1.55 27.02
C SER A 983 -25.51 2.79 27.85
N GLY A 984 -25.59 2.67 29.17
CA GLY A 984 -26.12 3.68 30.07
C GLY A 984 -25.15 4.18 31.16
N LEU A 985 -23.85 4.05 31.02
CA LEU A 985 -22.91 4.75 31.91
C LEU A 985 -22.97 6.24 31.62
N PRO A 986 -23.19 7.12 32.62
CA PRO A 986 -23.31 8.55 32.40
C PRO A 986 -22.02 9.10 31.79
N LEU A 987 -22.12 9.67 30.60
CA LEU A 987 -21.09 10.53 30.03
C LEU A 987 -20.91 11.73 30.98
N PRO A 988 -19.66 12.07 31.37
CA PRO A 988 -19.43 13.37 31.97
C PRO A 988 -19.88 14.45 30.95
N PRO A 989 -20.53 15.55 31.39
CA PRO A 989 -21.04 16.56 30.48
C PRO A 989 -19.89 17.21 29.73
N LEU A 990 -19.83 16.98 28.40
CA LEU A 990 -19.06 17.82 27.50
C LEU A 990 -19.57 19.25 27.66
N LEU A 991 -18.73 20.13 28.15
CA LEU A 991 -18.95 21.58 28.14
C LEU A 991 -19.12 22.05 26.69
N ALA A 992 -20.36 22.17 26.24
CA ALA A 992 -20.73 22.86 25.02
C ALA A 992 -20.45 24.34 25.19
N ALA A 993 -19.37 24.83 24.58
CA ALA A 993 -19.16 26.24 24.36
C ALA A 993 -20.22 26.78 23.38
N GLY A 994 -21.11 27.55 23.91
CA GLY A 994 -21.80 28.71 23.41
C GLY A 994 -22.51 28.69 22.06
N GLY A 995 -23.83 28.79 22.09
CA GLY A 995 -24.62 29.18 20.93
C GLY A 995 -26.11 28.87 21.11
N SER A 996 -26.82 29.72 21.87
CA SER A 996 -28.25 29.65 22.05
C SER A 996 -29.05 29.91 20.76
N CYS A 997 -29.99 29.04 20.42
CA CYS A 997 -31.24 29.44 19.78
C CYS A 997 -32.37 28.49 20.23
N ARG A 998 -33.37 29.10 20.92
CA ARG A 998 -34.64 28.46 21.28
C ARG A 998 -35.52 28.33 20.05
N GLY A 999 -36.31 27.29 20.00
CA GLY A 999 -37.50 27.27 19.13
C GLY A 999 -38.10 25.88 18.90
N ASP A 1000 -38.93 25.52 19.76
CA ASP A 1000 -40.26 24.87 19.63
C ASP A 1000 -40.46 23.53 18.92
N ARG A 1001 -41.01 22.61 19.72
CA ARG A 1001 -41.58 21.32 19.32
C ARG A 1001 -42.94 21.54 18.66
N ARG A 1002 -43.16 20.86 17.51
CA ARG A 1002 -44.45 20.17 17.24
C ARG A 1002 -44.26 19.11 16.12
N ALA A 1003 -44.73 17.94 16.42
CA ALA A 1003 -44.86 16.79 15.53
C ALA A 1003 -45.86 17.03 14.40
N ARG A 1004 -45.56 16.50 13.18
CA ARG A 1004 -46.56 15.81 12.32
C ARG A 1004 -45.95 15.13 11.11
N ARG A 1005 -46.18 13.83 11.02
CA ARG A 1005 -46.52 12.91 9.92
C ARG A 1005 -46.10 13.22 8.46
N LEU A 1006 -45.39 12.25 7.89
CA LEU A 1006 -45.48 11.60 6.57
C LEU A 1006 -46.17 12.36 5.41
N GLY A 1007 -45.41 12.58 4.31
CA GLY A 1007 -45.89 12.87 2.97
C GLY A 1007 -44.77 12.70 1.92
N ARG A 1008 -45.07 11.91 0.89
CA ARG A 1008 -44.19 11.51 -0.24
C ARG A 1008 -43.71 12.70 -1.11
N PRO A 1009 -42.61 12.53 -1.89
CA PRO A 1009 -41.94 13.62 -2.60
C PRO A 1009 -42.65 14.02 -3.92
N ARG A 1010 -42.66 15.29 -4.23
CA ARG A 1010 -43.04 15.89 -5.52
C ARG A 1010 -41.79 16.37 -6.28
N LYS A 1011 -41.79 16.18 -7.59
CA LYS A 1011 -40.83 16.62 -8.59
C LYS A 1011 -40.58 18.15 -8.59
N PRO A 1012 -39.36 18.60 -8.97
CA PRO A 1012 -39.11 20.03 -9.13
C PRO A 1012 -39.65 20.59 -10.46
N PRO A 1013 -39.96 21.89 -10.54
CA PRO A 1013 -40.37 22.58 -11.76
C PRO A 1013 -39.15 23.06 -12.56
N GLY A 1014 -39.29 23.14 -13.89
CA GLY A 1014 -38.33 23.57 -14.85
C GLY A 1014 -38.12 25.10 -14.91
N PRO A 1015 -37.11 25.58 -15.66
CA PRO A 1015 -36.70 26.98 -15.64
C PRO A 1015 -37.61 27.90 -16.50
N PRO A 1016 -37.71 29.18 -16.18
CA PRO A 1016 -38.49 30.13 -16.98
C PRO A 1016 -37.65 30.70 -18.18
N ALA A 1017 -38.38 31.02 -19.21
CA ALA A 1017 -37.96 31.51 -20.50
C ALA A 1017 -37.29 32.90 -20.46
N ARG A 1018 -36.32 33.08 -21.35
CA ARG A 1018 -35.74 34.38 -21.74
C ARG A 1018 -36.83 35.35 -22.23
N ARG A 1019 -36.72 36.58 -21.85
CA ARG A 1019 -37.22 37.76 -22.63
C ARG A 1019 -36.07 38.70 -22.90
N ASP A 1020 -35.86 38.92 -24.19
CA ASP A 1020 -35.07 39.99 -24.73
C ASP A 1020 -35.54 41.36 -24.28
N ARG A 1021 -34.61 42.27 -24.03
CA ARG A 1021 -34.62 43.69 -24.58
C ARG A 1021 -33.34 44.42 -24.22
N ARG A 1022 -32.63 44.78 -25.36
CA ARG A 1022 -31.70 45.90 -25.63
C ARG A 1022 -30.37 45.91 -24.88
#